data_bc73535fcd7623e71f81b6da94dc3092
#
_entry.id   bc73535fcd7623e71f81b6da94dc3092
#
_cell.length_a   1.000
_cell.length_b   1.000
_cell.length_c   1.000
_cell.angle_alpha   90.00
_cell.angle_beta   90.00
_cell.angle_gamma   90.00
#
_symmetry.space_group_name_H-M   'P 1'
#
loop_
_entity.id
_entity.type
_entity.pdbx_description
1 polymer ?
#
loop_
_entity_poly.entity_id
_entity_poly.type
_entity_poly.pdbx_seq_one_letter_code
_entity_poly.pdbx_strand_id
1 'polypeptide(L)'
;MADIKAEIASDTSNISNNTSNATSQQNNPLSRKLNKILDTRLDNDKEMLDALKALSVFFTENSLRTRRNLRGDIERRSLSINEEFVRIFKDVKEELESVHEDVQAMSNCCEDMTNRLKAAKEQTQDLMMKTTKLQGENHQLEIRAQVANAFLAKFQLTPEEMNTLRGARDGPITEDFFKALARVKQIHSDVKILLRTNQQTAGLEIMEQMALLLETSYEQLYRWAQNECRALTQESCDIAPVLTQALEALQDRPVLYKYTLDEFGTARRCAVVRGFIDALTRGGPGGTPRPIEMHSHDPMRYVGDMLAWLHQATASEKEHLEALLKQVTMQGVEENMQEVVGHITEGVCRPLKVRIEQVIVAEPGAVLLYKLSNLLKFYHHTISGIVGTSAATLLTTIEEMHILSKKMFFNSLGLHASKLMDKIELPPPDLGPTSSLNQTLSLLREVLASHDSSVVPLDARQADFAQVLSCILDPLLQLCTVSASNLGTVDMATYMVNSLYMMKTTLALFEFTDKRLEMLEFQIEAHLDTLINDQASYVLTRSGLSYIYSCVQQHKPEQGPLANIPSMDGSSLKAAMVQFDRYLSSPDSLLMAQLNFLLSATLKEQIFKKSTELVCRAYTEIYTAVMNPINQYKDPGAILHRSPQQVHSLLS
;
A
#
# COMPACT_ATOMS: atom_id res chain seq x y z
N MET A 1 -8.87 -42.98 43.60
CA MET A 1 -7.60 -43.60 43.89
C MET A 1 -6.56 -43.15 42.92
N ALA A 2 -5.58 -42.63 43.50
CA ALA A 2 -4.18 -42.29 43.19
C ALA A 2 -4.02 -41.16 42.15
N ASP A 3 -3.71 -40.04 42.59
CA ASP A 3 -2.38 -39.42 42.83
C ASP A 3 -1.59 -39.10 41.53
N ILE A 4 -1.48 -37.84 41.27
CA ILE A 4 -0.19 -37.20 41.08
C ILE A 4 -0.32 -35.73 41.53
N LYS A 5 0.35 -35.48 42.64
CA LYS A 5 0.67 -34.16 43.19
C LYS A 5 1.90 -33.59 42.49
N ALA A 6 1.88 -32.28 42.37
CA ALA A 6 2.98 -31.36 42.65
C ALA A 6 4.23 -31.41 41.74
N GLU A 7 4.62 -30.28 41.23
CA GLU A 7 5.72 -29.55 41.79
C GLU A 7 5.77 -28.09 41.30
N ILE A 8 5.64 -27.23 42.30
CA ILE A 8 6.07 -25.84 42.25
C ILE A 8 7.53 -25.87 42.72
N ALA A 9 8.41 -25.33 41.96
CA ALA A 9 9.69 -24.91 42.47
C ALA A 9 10.03 -23.53 41.89
N SER A 10 9.89 -22.59 42.76
CA SER A 10 10.62 -21.33 42.83
C SER A 10 12.14 -21.54 42.74
N ASP A 11 12.78 -20.68 42.02
CA ASP A 11 14.12 -20.27 42.42
C ASP A 11 14.36 -18.79 42.12
N THR A 12 14.51 -18.11 43.21
CA THR A 12 15.02 -16.76 43.41
C THR A 12 16.57 -16.81 43.56
N SER A 13 17.14 -15.68 43.28
CA SER A 13 18.47 -15.16 43.69
C SER A 13 19.62 -15.39 42.68
N ASN A 14 20.42 -14.43 42.39
CA ASN A 14 21.20 -13.44 43.15
C ASN A 14 21.84 -12.42 42.20
N ILE A 15 21.65 -11.16 42.45
CA ILE A 15 22.61 -10.17 42.97
C ILE A 15 24.09 -10.43 42.67
N SER A 16 24.65 -9.56 41.90
CA SER A 16 25.95 -9.01 42.16
C SER A 16 26.15 -7.64 41.53
N ASN A 17 26.37 -6.71 42.41
CA ASN A 17 26.88 -5.38 42.18
C ASN A 17 28.22 -5.39 41.46
N ASN A 18 28.46 -4.44 40.64
CA ASN A 18 29.68 -3.67 40.77
C ASN A 18 29.50 -2.24 40.21
N THR A 19 29.81 -1.37 41.11
CA THR A 19 30.01 0.07 41.02
C THR A 19 31.24 0.42 40.18
N SER A 20 31.19 1.47 39.44
CA SER A 20 32.07 2.63 39.63
C SER A 20 31.88 3.74 38.58
N ASN A 21 31.66 4.89 39.12
CA ASN A 21 32.16 6.23 38.77
C ASN A 21 31.78 6.88 37.45
N ALA A 22 30.85 7.77 37.50
CA ALA A 22 31.02 9.25 37.63
C ALA A 22 31.70 9.93 36.45
N THR A 23 30.90 10.66 35.72
CA THR A 23 31.18 12.07 35.47
C THR A 23 29.87 12.78 35.02
N SER A 24 29.63 13.85 35.67
CA SER A 24 28.50 14.76 35.50
C SER A 24 28.54 15.47 34.15
N GLN A 25 27.49 15.36 33.41
CA GLN A 25 27.13 16.41 32.46
C GLN A 25 25.59 16.58 32.45
N GLN A 26 25.22 17.80 32.55
CA GLN A 26 23.86 18.29 32.66
C GLN A 26 22.90 17.62 31.68
N ASN A 27 21.98 16.86 32.23
CA ASN A 27 20.97 16.18 31.43
C ASN A 27 19.75 17.06 31.29
N ASN A 28 19.65 17.66 30.12
CA ASN A 28 18.41 18.22 29.65
C ASN A 28 17.38 17.08 29.43
N PRO A 29 16.21 17.07 30.07
CA PRO A 29 15.24 15.97 29.98
C PRO A 29 14.70 15.78 28.57
N LEU A 30 14.84 16.78 27.69
CA LEU A 30 14.51 16.68 26.27
C LEU A 30 15.53 15.84 25.47
N SER A 31 16.82 15.98 25.75
CA SER A 31 17.84 15.19 25.06
C SER A 31 17.84 13.71 25.50
N ARG A 32 17.45 13.39 26.74
CA ARG A 32 17.22 12.00 27.17
C ARG A 32 16.03 11.35 26.46
N LYS A 33 14.95 12.11 26.24
CA LYS A 33 13.80 11.63 25.48
C LYS A 33 14.14 11.47 23.99
N LEU A 34 14.93 12.40 23.44
CA LEU A 34 15.33 12.35 22.04
C LEU A 34 16.31 11.19 21.76
N ASN A 35 17.31 11.02 22.65
CA ASN A 35 18.24 9.89 22.53
C ASN A 35 17.55 8.55 22.74
N LYS A 36 16.57 8.45 23.64
CA LYS A 36 15.77 7.23 23.82
C LYS A 36 14.89 6.91 22.61
N ILE A 37 14.52 7.91 21.84
CA ILE A 37 13.77 7.74 20.57
C ILE A 37 14.72 7.39 19.42
N LEU A 38 15.94 7.94 19.42
CA LEU A 38 16.97 7.69 18.40
C LEU A 38 17.70 6.36 18.59
N ASP A 39 17.83 5.89 19.82
CA ASP A 39 18.45 4.58 20.15
C ASP A 39 17.51 3.39 19.91
N THR A 40 16.22 3.62 19.80
CA THR A 40 15.28 2.59 19.35
C THR A 40 15.37 2.45 17.83
N ARG A 41 16.27 1.61 17.37
CA ARG A 41 16.22 1.14 15.97
C ARG A 41 14.93 0.35 15.79
N LEU A 42 13.93 1.03 15.26
CA LEU A 42 12.61 0.47 14.92
C LEU A 42 12.69 -0.70 13.92
N ASP A 43 13.80 -0.80 13.19
CA ASP A 43 13.93 -1.73 12.07
C ASP A 43 14.27 -3.17 12.50
N ASN A 44 14.70 -3.40 13.75
CA ASN A 44 15.09 -4.70 14.25
C ASN A 44 14.23 -5.24 15.40
N ASP A 45 13.26 -4.48 15.86
CA ASP A 45 12.36 -4.93 16.92
C ASP A 45 11.14 -5.62 16.29
N LYS A 46 11.22 -6.95 16.22
CA LYS A 46 10.19 -7.81 15.64
C LYS A 46 8.86 -7.66 16.37
N GLU A 47 8.88 -7.49 17.69
CA GLU A 47 7.67 -7.32 18.51
C GLU A 47 7.00 -5.97 18.22
N MET A 48 7.80 -4.92 18.01
CA MET A 48 7.28 -3.59 17.66
C MET A 48 6.73 -3.55 16.25
N LEU A 49 7.36 -4.23 15.29
CA LEU A 49 6.85 -4.36 13.92
C LEU A 49 5.55 -5.16 13.85
N ASP A 50 5.44 -6.23 14.62
CA ASP A 50 4.22 -7.03 14.71
C ASP A 50 3.10 -6.25 15.42
N ALA A 51 3.43 -5.45 16.44
CA ALA A 51 2.47 -4.54 17.07
C ALA A 51 2.00 -3.43 16.12
N LEU A 52 2.89 -2.84 15.33
CA LEU A 52 2.53 -1.83 14.31
C LEU A 52 1.71 -2.43 13.18
N LYS A 53 1.99 -3.67 12.78
CA LYS A 53 1.20 -4.41 11.78
C LYS A 53 -0.21 -4.71 12.30
N ALA A 54 -0.33 -5.10 13.56
CA ALA A 54 -1.64 -5.30 14.21
C ALA A 54 -2.43 -4.00 14.37
N LEU A 55 -1.73 -2.88 14.62
CA LEU A 55 -2.31 -1.55 14.71
C LEU A 55 -2.79 -1.03 13.35
N SER A 56 -2.07 -1.31 12.27
CA SER A 56 -2.40 -0.84 10.92
C SER A 56 -3.74 -1.33 10.40
N VAL A 57 -4.27 -2.40 10.96
CA VAL A 57 -5.58 -2.98 10.58
C VAL A 57 -6.77 -2.09 10.97
N PHE A 58 -6.63 -1.25 11.98
CA PHE A 58 -7.74 -0.41 12.47
C PHE A 58 -7.36 1.05 12.74
N PHE A 59 -6.09 1.39 12.64
CA PHE A 59 -5.59 2.75 12.80
C PHE A 59 -5.27 3.34 11.42
N THR A 60 -6.31 3.77 10.72
CA THR A 60 -6.22 4.23 9.32
C THR A 60 -5.93 5.73 9.21
N GLU A 61 -6.27 6.52 10.21
CA GLU A 61 -6.04 7.97 10.22
C GLU A 61 -5.22 8.40 11.42
N ASN A 62 -4.10 9.07 11.17
CA ASN A 62 -3.20 9.57 12.21
C ASN A 62 -3.60 11.00 12.66
N SER A 63 -4.82 11.15 13.18
CA SER A 63 -5.30 12.40 13.73
C SER A 63 -5.04 12.48 15.25
N LEU A 64 -5.02 13.70 15.78
CA LEU A 64 -4.90 13.91 17.25
C LEU A 64 -6.03 13.25 18.04
N ARG A 65 -7.19 13.10 17.44
CA ARG A 65 -8.37 12.48 18.05
C ARG A 65 -8.23 10.96 18.09
N THR A 66 -7.78 10.36 17.01
CA THR A 66 -7.53 8.90 16.93
C THR A 66 -6.39 8.47 17.84
N ARG A 67 -5.33 9.29 18.00
CA ARG A 67 -4.24 9.01 18.95
C ARG A 67 -4.71 9.02 20.40
N ARG A 68 -5.65 9.87 20.77
CA ARG A 68 -6.19 9.91 22.14
C ARG A 68 -7.08 8.70 22.46
N ASN A 69 -7.78 8.23 21.47
CA ASN A 69 -8.73 7.11 21.64
C ASN A 69 -8.09 5.74 21.42
N LEU A 70 -6.90 5.67 20.81
CA LEU A 70 -6.22 4.43 20.44
C LEU A 70 -6.10 3.43 21.61
N ARG A 71 -5.75 3.90 22.79
CA ARG A 71 -5.64 3.05 23.98
C ARG A 71 -7.00 2.44 24.35
N GLY A 72 -8.05 3.24 24.33
CA GLY A 72 -9.40 2.78 24.64
C GLY A 72 -9.97 1.81 23.59
N ASP A 73 -9.55 1.93 22.35
CA ASP A 73 -9.99 1.04 21.28
C ASP A 73 -9.25 -0.30 21.34
N ILE A 74 -7.98 -0.31 21.69
CA ILE A 74 -7.21 -1.54 21.97
C ILE A 74 -7.77 -2.26 23.20
N GLU A 75 -8.02 -1.53 24.27
CA GLU A 75 -8.57 -2.09 25.51
C GLU A 75 -9.98 -2.69 25.28
N ARG A 76 -10.85 -1.99 24.53
CA ARG A 76 -12.18 -2.51 24.17
C ARG A 76 -12.12 -3.79 23.33
N ARG A 77 -11.19 -3.86 22.39
CA ARG A 77 -11.03 -5.04 21.55
C ARG A 77 -10.47 -6.23 22.33
N SER A 78 -9.51 -5.97 23.23
CA SER A 78 -8.99 -6.98 24.15
C SER A 78 -10.07 -7.50 25.10
N LEU A 79 -10.91 -6.61 25.62
CA LEU A 79 -12.05 -6.99 26.47
C LEU A 79 -13.07 -7.85 25.71
N SER A 80 -13.43 -7.47 24.49
CA SER A 80 -14.37 -8.24 23.65
C SER A 80 -13.86 -9.65 23.36
N ILE A 81 -12.58 -9.83 23.08
CA ILE A 81 -11.98 -11.15 22.88
C ILE A 81 -12.00 -11.97 24.17
N ASN A 82 -11.67 -11.32 25.30
CA ASN A 82 -11.68 -12.01 26.59
C ASN A 82 -13.11 -12.39 27.04
N GLU A 83 -14.10 -11.54 26.77
CA GLU A 83 -15.52 -11.85 27.05
C GLU A 83 -16.01 -13.05 26.24
N GLU A 84 -15.60 -13.18 24.99
CA GLU A 84 -15.97 -14.32 24.15
C GLU A 84 -15.31 -15.61 24.64
N PHE A 85 -14.04 -15.56 25.05
CA PHE A 85 -13.36 -16.69 25.69
C PHE A 85 -14.03 -17.12 26.98
N VAL A 86 -14.38 -16.16 27.85
CA VAL A 86 -15.06 -16.46 29.14
C VAL A 86 -16.41 -17.09 28.91
N ARG A 87 -17.17 -16.64 27.89
CA ARG A 87 -18.47 -17.22 27.55
C ARG A 87 -18.34 -18.68 27.12
N ILE A 88 -17.41 -18.98 26.20
CA ILE A 88 -17.19 -20.36 25.73
C ILE A 88 -16.76 -21.28 26.88
N PHE A 89 -15.87 -20.81 27.77
CA PHE A 89 -15.49 -21.59 28.95
C PHE A 89 -16.64 -21.82 29.92
N LYS A 90 -17.57 -20.86 30.04
CA LYS A 90 -18.75 -21.00 30.88
C LYS A 90 -19.69 -22.07 30.34
N ASP A 91 -19.95 -22.06 29.04
CA ASP A 91 -20.81 -23.02 28.36
C ASP A 91 -20.28 -24.47 28.54
N VAL A 92 -18.96 -24.66 28.34
CA VAL A 92 -18.29 -25.96 28.54
C VAL A 92 -18.35 -26.41 30.00
N LYS A 93 -18.28 -25.47 30.95
CA LYS A 93 -18.40 -25.82 32.38
C LYS A 93 -19.80 -26.29 32.74
N GLU A 94 -20.84 -25.61 32.25
CA GLU A 94 -22.23 -25.96 32.50
C GLU A 94 -22.60 -27.34 31.92
N GLU A 95 -22.09 -27.67 30.72
CA GLU A 95 -22.27 -29.02 30.14
C GLU A 95 -21.56 -30.11 30.96
N LEU A 96 -20.35 -29.83 31.48
CA LEU A 96 -19.61 -30.78 32.32
C LEU A 96 -20.27 -31.02 33.68
N GLU A 97 -20.86 -29.99 34.30
CA GLU A 97 -21.61 -30.10 35.55
C GLU A 97 -22.88 -30.92 35.35
N SER A 98 -23.61 -30.72 34.22
CA SER A 98 -24.80 -31.52 33.89
C SER A 98 -24.48 -33.01 33.71
N VAL A 99 -23.40 -33.35 33.02
CA VAL A 99 -22.98 -34.76 32.86
C VAL A 99 -22.57 -35.37 34.19
N HIS A 100 -22.01 -34.61 35.12
CA HIS A 100 -21.63 -35.13 36.45
C HIS A 100 -22.85 -35.45 37.29
N GLU A 101 -23.89 -34.61 37.27
CA GLU A 101 -25.14 -34.84 38.00
C GLU A 101 -25.88 -36.09 37.51
N ASP A 102 -25.91 -36.31 36.18
CA ASP A 102 -26.55 -37.47 35.55
C ASP A 102 -25.84 -38.79 35.91
N VAL A 103 -24.51 -38.80 35.97
CA VAL A 103 -23.73 -39.97 36.39
C VAL A 103 -23.94 -40.30 37.85
N GLN A 104 -24.07 -39.28 38.70
CA GLN A 104 -24.31 -39.47 40.14
C GLN A 104 -25.72 -39.98 40.44
N ALA A 105 -26.72 -39.49 39.71
CA ALA A 105 -28.11 -39.98 39.80
C ALA A 105 -28.22 -41.46 39.38
N MET A 106 -27.50 -41.87 38.33
CA MET A 106 -27.45 -43.26 37.89
C MET A 106 -26.80 -44.19 38.92
N SER A 107 -25.72 -43.73 39.59
CA SER A 107 -25.01 -44.52 40.61
C SER A 107 -25.93 -44.82 41.84
N ASN A 108 -26.66 -43.83 42.28
CA ASN A 108 -27.54 -43.93 43.41
C ASN A 108 -28.77 -44.90 43.15
N CYS A 109 -29.27 -44.86 41.89
CA CYS A 109 -30.35 -45.74 41.45
C CYS A 109 -29.94 -47.23 41.43
N CYS A 110 -28.71 -47.54 41.06
CA CYS A 110 -28.15 -48.88 41.03
C CYS A 110 -27.95 -49.47 42.42
N GLU A 111 -27.63 -48.65 43.42
CA GLU A 111 -27.46 -49.09 44.80
C GLU A 111 -28.81 -49.47 45.49
N ASP A 112 -29.83 -48.68 45.21
CA ASP A 112 -31.21 -48.95 45.73
C ASP A 112 -31.81 -50.22 45.12
N MET A 113 -31.61 -50.46 43.81
CA MET A 113 -32.03 -51.71 43.16
C MET A 113 -31.36 -52.94 43.75
N THR A 114 -30.10 -52.86 44.16
CA THR A 114 -29.36 -53.99 44.70
C THR A 114 -29.83 -54.36 46.10
N ASN A 115 -30.20 -53.38 46.90
CA ASN A 115 -30.71 -53.63 48.27
C ASN A 115 -32.12 -54.22 48.30
N ARG A 116 -32.98 -53.78 47.37
CA ARG A 116 -34.36 -54.37 47.23
C ARG A 116 -34.32 -55.80 46.73
N LEU A 117 -33.38 -56.19 45.90
CA LEU A 117 -33.21 -57.55 45.40
C LEU A 117 -32.77 -58.57 46.51
N LYS A 118 -31.95 -58.11 47.48
CA LYS A 118 -31.50 -58.93 48.59
C LYS A 118 -32.63 -59.24 49.60
N ALA A 119 -33.44 -58.25 49.91
CA ALA A 119 -34.56 -58.43 50.84
C ALA A 119 -35.66 -59.36 50.32
N ALA A 120 -35.93 -59.39 49.03
CA ALA A 120 -36.94 -60.28 48.41
C ALA A 120 -36.49 -61.74 48.35
N LYS A 121 -35.17 -62.01 48.36
CA LYS A 121 -34.63 -63.39 48.28
C LYS A 121 -34.73 -64.17 49.58
N GLU A 122 -34.80 -63.49 50.67
CA GLU A 122 -34.81 -64.11 52.01
C GLU A 122 -36.19 -64.55 52.47
N GLN A 123 -37.31 -64.06 51.89
CA GLN A 123 -38.64 -64.27 52.41
C GLN A 123 -39.45 -65.44 51.85
N THR A 124 -39.12 -66.08 50.77
CA THR A 124 -39.95 -67.14 50.20
C THR A 124 -39.22 -68.11 49.24
N GLN A 125 -38.69 -69.20 49.78
CA GLN A 125 -37.98 -70.22 48.98
C GLN A 125 -38.86 -71.08 48.07
N ASP A 126 -40.18 -71.35 48.45
CA ASP A 126 -41.09 -72.18 47.67
C ASP A 126 -41.90 -71.37 46.61
N LEU A 127 -42.18 -70.11 46.89
CA LEU A 127 -42.69 -69.14 45.87
C LEU A 127 -41.62 -68.75 44.86
N MET A 128 -40.36 -68.89 45.28
CA MET A 128 -39.23 -68.49 44.48
C MET A 128 -39.05 -69.34 43.21
N MET A 129 -39.39 -70.64 43.21
CA MET A 129 -39.23 -71.44 41.99
C MET A 129 -40.37 -71.21 40.97
N LYS A 130 -41.60 -70.98 41.39
CA LYS A 130 -42.66 -70.53 40.46
C LYS A 130 -42.55 -69.10 40.08
N THR A 131 -42.13 -68.24 41.03
CA THR A 131 -41.87 -66.79 40.74
C THR A 131 -40.65 -66.62 39.93
N THR A 132 -39.54 -67.40 40.09
CA THR A 132 -38.35 -67.33 39.24
C THR A 132 -38.60 -67.73 37.80
N LYS A 133 -39.56 -68.74 37.59
CA LYS A 133 -39.93 -69.07 36.22
C LYS A 133 -40.76 -67.96 35.57
N LEU A 134 -41.78 -67.43 36.30
CA LEU A 134 -42.58 -66.29 35.84
C LEU A 134 -41.78 -65.00 35.79
N GLN A 135 -40.85 -64.81 36.75
CA GLN A 135 -39.91 -63.70 36.69
C GLN A 135 -38.93 -63.82 35.52
N GLY A 136 -38.46 -65.07 35.22
CA GLY A 136 -37.64 -65.33 34.05
C GLY A 136 -38.38 -65.07 32.75
N GLU A 137 -39.67 -65.46 32.67
CA GLU A 137 -40.52 -65.16 31.50
C GLU A 137 -40.88 -63.67 31.45
N ASN A 138 -41.18 -63.02 32.58
CA ASN A 138 -41.39 -61.59 32.66
C ASN A 138 -40.09 -60.81 32.32
N HIS A 139 -38.97 -61.24 32.87
CA HIS A 139 -37.69 -60.63 32.58
C HIS A 139 -37.32 -60.78 31.10
N GLN A 140 -37.58 -61.96 30.50
CA GLN A 140 -37.39 -62.11 29.05
C GLN A 140 -38.33 -61.23 28.25
N LEU A 141 -39.60 -61.07 28.65
CA LEU A 141 -40.58 -60.20 28.04
C LEU A 141 -40.20 -58.74 28.26
N GLU A 142 -39.71 -58.39 29.44
CA GLU A 142 -39.25 -57.04 29.76
C GLU A 142 -37.96 -56.67 28.99
N ILE A 143 -36.97 -57.58 28.87
CA ILE A 143 -35.84 -57.44 28.04
C ILE A 143 -36.22 -57.30 26.55
N ARG A 144 -37.20 -58.16 26.11
CA ARG A 144 -37.70 -58.01 24.72
C ARG A 144 -38.43 -56.71 24.52
N ALA A 145 -39.21 -56.22 25.50
CA ALA A 145 -39.87 -54.94 25.46
C ALA A 145 -38.82 -53.76 25.50
N GLN A 146 -37.80 -53.88 26.35
CA GLN A 146 -36.71 -52.91 26.43
C GLN A 146 -35.89 -52.86 25.12
N VAL A 147 -35.59 -54.06 24.58
CA VAL A 147 -34.86 -54.14 23.27
C VAL A 147 -35.75 -53.59 22.17
N ALA A 148 -37.02 -53.89 22.10
CA ALA A 148 -37.94 -53.34 21.11
C ALA A 148 -38.07 -51.81 21.25
N ASN A 149 -38.30 -51.36 22.51
CA ASN A 149 -38.34 -49.90 22.76
C ASN A 149 -37.02 -49.20 22.43
N ALA A 150 -35.90 -49.82 22.79
CA ALA A 150 -34.57 -49.27 22.42
C ALA A 150 -34.36 -49.28 20.89
N PHE A 151 -34.83 -50.31 20.19
CA PHE A 151 -34.80 -50.39 18.74
C PHE A 151 -35.68 -49.30 18.12
N LEU A 152 -36.91 -49.14 18.57
CA LEU A 152 -37.82 -48.10 18.11
C LEU A 152 -37.26 -46.71 18.41
N ALA A 153 -36.77 -46.49 19.63
CA ALA A 153 -36.16 -45.23 20.03
C ALA A 153 -34.90 -44.93 19.21
N LYS A 154 -34.14 -45.95 18.77
CA LYS A 154 -32.93 -45.78 18.00
C LYS A 154 -33.18 -45.57 16.50
N PHE A 155 -34.14 -46.33 15.91
CA PHE A 155 -34.34 -46.41 14.47
C PHE A 155 -35.65 -45.78 13.97
N GLN A 156 -36.52 -45.27 14.86
CA GLN A 156 -37.76 -44.60 14.50
C GLN A 156 -37.71 -43.14 14.96
N LEU A 157 -38.27 -42.26 14.14
CA LEU A 157 -38.48 -40.85 14.49
C LEU A 157 -39.74 -40.69 15.32
N THR A 158 -39.75 -39.75 16.23
CA THR A 158 -40.99 -39.38 16.96
C THR A 158 -41.98 -38.72 15.99
N PRO A 159 -43.29 -38.80 16.27
CA PRO A 159 -44.29 -38.13 15.42
C PRO A 159 -44.07 -36.63 15.30
N GLU A 160 -43.52 -35.99 16.34
CA GLU A 160 -43.18 -34.57 16.35
C GLU A 160 -42.03 -34.27 15.41
N GLU A 161 -40.93 -35.04 15.46
CA GLU A 161 -39.81 -34.94 14.55
C GLU A 161 -40.21 -35.15 13.08
N MET A 162 -41.13 -36.12 12.85
CA MET A 162 -41.64 -36.41 11.52
C MET A 162 -42.53 -35.30 10.98
N ASN A 163 -43.30 -34.65 11.84
CA ASN A 163 -44.13 -33.51 11.46
C ASN A 163 -43.29 -32.27 11.18
N THR A 164 -42.22 -32.03 11.94
CA THR A 164 -41.30 -30.92 11.68
C THR A 164 -40.57 -31.07 10.34
N LEU A 165 -40.17 -32.30 9.95
CA LEU A 165 -39.52 -32.58 8.68
C LEU A 165 -40.48 -32.67 7.49
N ARG A 166 -41.78 -33.01 7.70
CA ARG A 166 -42.85 -33.03 6.70
C ARG A 166 -43.66 -31.75 6.64
N GLY A 167 -43.32 -30.71 7.42
CA GLY A 167 -44.03 -29.46 7.51
C GLY A 167 -44.33 -28.81 6.15
N ALA A 168 -45.11 -27.73 6.16
CA ALA A 168 -45.44 -27.02 4.92
C ALA A 168 -44.16 -26.66 4.12
N ARG A 169 -44.20 -26.93 2.81
CA ARG A 169 -43.03 -26.73 1.90
C ARG A 169 -42.35 -25.37 2.01
N ASP A 170 -43.07 -24.37 2.50
CA ASP A 170 -42.60 -22.99 2.67
C ASP A 170 -42.72 -22.52 4.14
N GLY A 171 -42.77 -23.44 5.11
CA GLY A 171 -42.88 -23.12 6.54
C GLY A 171 -41.56 -22.62 7.13
N PRO A 172 -41.61 -21.85 8.22
CA PRO A 172 -40.41 -21.39 8.91
C PRO A 172 -39.63 -22.59 9.46
N ILE A 173 -38.31 -22.59 9.23
CA ILE A 173 -37.39 -23.57 9.78
C ILE A 173 -36.96 -23.12 11.18
N THR A 174 -37.12 -24.04 12.15
CA THR A 174 -36.75 -23.80 13.55
C THR A 174 -35.56 -24.67 13.96
N GLU A 175 -35.01 -24.43 15.14
CA GLU A 175 -33.93 -25.27 15.69
C GLU A 175 -34.30 -26.74 15.81
N ASP A 176 -35.61 -27.05 16.04
CA ASP A 176 -36.08 -28.43 16.13
C ASP A 176 -36.01 -29.17 14.81
N PHE A 177 -36.10 -28.47 13.67
CA PHE A 177 -35.85 -29.05 12.35
C PHE A 177 -34.41 -29.59 12.22
N PHE A 178 -33.42 -28.84 12.68
CA PHE A 178 -32.02 -29.28 12.61
C PHE A 178 -31.74 -30.45 13.54
N LYS A 179 -32.37 -30.49 14.73
CA LYS A 179 -32.32 -31.65 15.65
C LYS A 179 -32.92 -32.88 14.99
N ALA A 180 -34.09 -32.74 14.38
CA ALA A 180 -34.74 -33.82 13.65
C ALA A 180 -33.91 -34.29 12.44
N LEU A 181 -33.35 -33.38 11.67
CA LEU A 181 -32.44 -33.69 10.55
C LEU A 181 -31.19 -34.44 11.02
N ALA A 182 -30.54 -34.00 12.09
CA ALA A 182 -29.40 -34.69 12.69
C ALA A 182 -29.79 -36.09 13.15
N ARG A 183 -31.00 -36.26 13.70
CA ARG A 183 -31.53 -37.57 14.10
C ARG A 183 -31.72 -38.50 12.91
N VAL A 184 -32.25 -38.00 11.78
CA VAL A 184 -32.40 -38.80 10.54
C VAL A 184 -31.03 -39.24 10.02
N LYS A 185 -30.03 -38.34 10.00
CA LYS A 185 -28.64 -38.66 9.62
C LYS A 185 -28.06 -39.76 10.52
N GLN A 186 -28.28 -39.64 11.84
CA GLN A 186 -27.83 -40.64 12.80
C GLN A 186 -28.46 -41.98 12.53
N ILE A 187 -29.81 -42.04 12.37
CA ILE A 187 -30.52 -43.26 12.01
C ILE A 187 -30.03 -43.87 10.74
N HIS A 188 -29.86 -43.05 9.67
CA HIS A 188 -29.32 -43.51 8.37
C HIS A 188 -27.92 -44.09 8.51
N SER A 189 -27.06 -43.53 9.35
CA SER A 189 -25.73 -44.05 9.65
C SER A 189 -25.79 -45.36 10.45
N ASP A 190 -26.65 -45.41 11.47
CA ASP A 190 -26.78 -46.57 12.33
C ASP A 190 -27.38 -47.77 11.58
N VAL A 191 -28.28 -47.55 10.61
CA VAL A 191 -28.84 -48.58 9.75
C VAL A 191 -27.78 -49.31 8.92
N LYS A 192 -26.67 -48.63 8.54
CA LYS A 192 -25.53 -49.30 7.87
C LYS A 192 -24.92 -50.41 8.73
N ILE A 193 -24.97 -50.26 10.06
CA ILE A 193 -24.54 -51.30 11.02
C ILE A 193 -25.56 -52.41 11.04
N LEU A 194 -26.86 -52.08 11.04
CA LEU A 194 -27.95 -53.05 11.02
C LEU A 194 -27.93 -53.95 9.77
N LEU A 195 -27.57 -53.38 8.60
CA LEU A 195 -27.42 -54.10 7.32
C LEU A 195 -26.30 -55.16 7.33
N ARG A 196 -25.33 -55.03 8.27
CA ARG A 196 -24.29 -56.03 8.48
C ARG A 196 -24.75 -57.22 9.33
N THR A 197 -25.96 -57.17 9.88
CA THR A 197 -26.58 -58.20 10.70
C THR A 197 -27.57 -58.99 9.84
N ASN A 198 -28.22 -60.03 10.44
CA ASN A 198 -29.22 -60.83 9.76
C ASN A 198 -30.59 -60.14 9.50
N GLN A 199 -30.72 -58.86 9.90
CA GLN A 199 -31.95 -58.05 9.74
C GLN A 199 -31.94 -57.18 8.49
N GLN A 200 -31.54 -57.71 7.36
CA GLN A 200 -31.29 -56.93 6.12
C GLN A 200 -32.58 -56.29 5.56
N THR A 201 -33.72 -56.97 5.58
CA THR A 201 -34.98 -56.46 5.02
C THR A 201 -35.45 -55.19 5.78
N ALA A 202 -35.54 -55.26 7.12
CA ALA A 202 -35.92 -54.12 7.94
C ALA A 202 -34.88 -52.96 7.80
N GLY A 203 -33.61 -53.32 7.71
CA GLY A 203 -32.56 -52.32 7.49
C GLY A 203 -32.70 -51.59 6.16
N LEU A 204 -33.04 -52.30 5.05
CA LEU A 204 -33.26 -51.68 3.74
C LEU A 204 -34.50 -50.77 3.75
N GLU A 205 -35.61 -51.18 4.32
CA GLU A 205 -36.83 -50.37 4.42
C GLU A 205 -36.60 -49.08 5.21
N ILE A 206 -35.94 -49.17 6.37
CA ILE A 206 -35.61 -48.00 7.18
C ILE A 206 -34.64 -47.07 6.42
N MET A 207 -33.63 -47.66 5.74
CA MET A 207 -32.65 -46.88 4.97
C MET A 207 -33.30 -46.11 3.81
N GLU A 208 -34.23 -46.76 3.07
CA GLU A 208 -34.97 -46.12 1.99
C GLU A 208 -35.88 -44.99 2.50
N GLN A 209 -36.61 -45.23 3.59
CA GLN A 209 -37.41 -44.17 4.20
C GLN A 209 -36.60 -43.00 4.71
N MET A 210 -35.49 -43.27 5.39
CA MET A 210 -34.59 -42.21 5.88
C MET A 210 -33.93 -41.48 4.74
N ALA A 211 -33.52 -42.15 3.65
CA ALA A 211 -32.95 -41.51 2.47
C ALA A 211 -33.95 -40.57 1.79
N LEU A 212 -35.19 -41.02 1.58
CA LEU A 212 -36.27 -40.20 1.04
C LEU A 212 -36.55 -38.97 1.92
N LEU A 213 -36.60 -39.17 3.24
CA LEU A 213 -36.84 -38.10 4.17
C LEU A 213 -35.67 -37.11 4.21
N LEU A 214 -34.44 -37.56 4.11
CA LEU A 214 -33.27 -36.72 3.98
C LEU A 214 -33.34 -35.82 2.72
N GLU A 215 -33.61 -36.40 1.56
CA GLU A 215 -33.69 -35.63 0.33
C GLU A 215 -34.82 -34.59 0.35
N THR A 216 -36.00 -34.96 0.85
CA THR A 216 -37.13 -34.02 1.00
C THR A 216 -36.81 -32.91 2.00
N SER A 217 -36.11 -33.24 3.09
CA SER A 217 -35.72 -32.26 4.12
C SER A 217 -34.66 -31.29 3.58
N TYR A 218 -33.66 -31.78 2.79
CA TYR A 218 -32.68 -30.92 2.16
C TYR A 218 -33.32 -30.04 1.10
N GLU A 219 -34.30 -30.53 0.35
CA GLU A 219 -35.01 -29.72 -0.64
C GLU A 219 -35.83 -28.60 0.06
N GLN A 220 -36.48 -28.91 1.17
CA GLN A 220 -37.22 -27.92 1.98
C GLN A 220 -36.24 -26.86 2.56
N LEU A 221 -35.15 -27.32 3.16
CA LEU A 221 -34.10 -26.46 3.72
C LEU A 221 -33.53 -25.50 2.65
N TYR A 222 -33.24 -26.05 1.47
CA TYR A 222 -32.75 -25.29 0.34
C TYR A 222 -33.71 -24.19 -0.13
N ARG A 223 -35.01 -24.54 -0.29
CA ARG A 223 -36.05 -23.56 -0.69
C ARG A 223 -36.22 -22.45 0.34
N TRP A 224 -36.23 -22.84 1.61
CA TRP A 224 -36.31 -21.87 2.70
C TRP A 224 -35.08 -20.95 2.71
N ALA A 225 -33.87 -21.51 2.64
CA ALA A 225 -32.65 -20.76 2.63
C ALA A 225 -32.57 -19.81 1.42
N GLN A 226 -33.03 -20.24 0.22
CA GLN A 226 -33.15 -19.35 -0.94
C GLN A 226 -34.07 -18.16 -0.67
N ASN A 227 -35.25 -18.41 -0.06
CA ASN A 227 -36.20 -17.33 0.23
C ASN A 227 -35.64 -16.37 1.27
N GLU A 228 -34.95 -16.85 2.30
CA GLU A 228 -34.24 -16.01 3.26
C GLU A 228 -33.14 -15.20 2.60
N CYS A 229 -32.31 -15.81 1.75
CA CYS A 229 -31.27 -15.12 1.00
C CYS A 229 -31.86 -14.01 0.10
N ARG A 230 -33.01 -14.26 -0.55
CA ARG A 230 -33.73 -13.22 -1.33
C ARG A 230 -34.26 -12.06 -0.49
N ALA A 231 -34.62 -12.33 0.75
CA ALA A 231 -35.09 -11.28 1.67
C ALA A 231 -33.98 -10.34 2.13
N LEU A 232 -32.71 -10.76 2.05
CA LEU A 232 -31.53 -9.99 2.47
C LEU A 232 -31.16 -8.87 1.47
N THR A 233 -32.09 -8.00 1.15
CA THR A 233 -31.93 -6.90 0.17
C THR A 233 -31.59 -5.54 0.80
N GLN A 234 -31.54 -5.46 2.14
CA GLN A 234 -31.22 -4.22 2.85
C GLN A 234 -29.70 -4.06 3.05
N GLU A 235 -29.24 -2.83 3.22
CA GLU A 235 -27.82 -2.53 3.47
C GLU A 235 -27.32 -3.14 4.79
N SER A 236 -28.11 -3.03 5.87
CA SER A 236 -27.83 -3.72 7.12
C SER A 236 -28.48 -5.10 7.10
N CYS A 237 -27.65 -6.09 6.94
CA CYS A 237 -28.06 -7.48 6.84
C CYS A 237 -27.86 -8.16 8.20
N ASP A 238 -28.89 -8.23 9.03
CA ASP A 238 -28.86 -9.07 10.22
C ASP A 238 -29.05 -10.53 9.81
N ILE A 239 -27.95 -11.28 9.78
CA ILE A 239 -27.95 -12.68 9.41
C ILE A 239 -28.54 -13.49 10.56
N ALA A 240 -29.69 -14.08 10.35
CA ALA A 240 -30.34 -14.94 11.33
C ALA A 240 -29.47 -16.17 11.62
N PRO A 241 -29.26 -16.56 12.90
CA PRO A 241 -28.45 -17.71 13.25
C PRO A 241 -29.01 -19.03 12.67
N VAL A 242 -30.29 -19.08 12.38
CA VAL A 242 -30.94 -20.20 11.69
C VAL A 242 -30.41 -20.35 10.25
N LEU A 243 -30.13 -19.26 9.56
CA LEU A 243 -29.59 -19.31 8.20
C LEU A 243 -28.14 -19.84 8.17
N THR A 244 -27.33 -19.48 9.15
CA THR A 244 -25.96 -20.04 9.27
C THR A 244 -25.96 -21.54 9.53
N GLN A 245 -26.89 -22.01 10.38
CA GLN A 245 -27.10 -23.45 10.61
C GLN A 245 -27.64 -24.16 9.36
N ALA A 246 -28.49 -23.48 8.58
CA ALA A 246 -29.00 -24.04 7.33
C ALA A 246 -27.87 -24.27 6.32
N LEU A 247 -26.95 -23.33 6.18
CA LEU A 247 -25.78 -23.47 5.29
C LEU A 247 -24.80 -24.53 5.79
N GLU A 248 -24.58 -24.61 7.10
CA GLU A 248 -23.83 -25.72 7.71
C GLU A 248 -24.43 -27.06 7.35
N ALA A 249 -25.74 -27.21 7.45
CA ALA A 249 -26.42 -28.45 7.09
C ALA A 249 -26.37 -28.73 5.58
N LEU A 250 -26.49 -27.71 4.74
CA LEU A 250 -26.45 -27.82 3.27
C LEU A 250 -25.07 -28.17 2.73
N GLN A 251 -23.97 -28.04 3.49
CA GLN A 251 -22.64 -28.44 3.04
C GLN A 251 -22.55 -29.93 2.67
N ASP A 252 -23.45 -30.78 3.23
CA ASP A 252 -23.56 -32.19 2.85
C ASP A 252 -24.07 -32.39 1.40
N ARG A 253 -24.63 -31.36 0.80
CA ARG A 253 -25.14 -31.30 -0.58
C ARG A 253 -24.50 -30.16 -1.34
N PRO A 254 -23.26 -30.32 -1.85
CA PRO A 254 -22.48 -29.22 -2.41
C PRO A 254 -23.21 -28.44 -3.51
N VAL A 255 -24.06 -29.11 -4.30
CA VAL A 255 -24.82 -28.46 -5.37
C VAL A 255 -25.87 -27.49 -4.80
N LEU A 256 -26.63 -27.92 -3.78
CA LEU A 256 -27.64 -27.10 -3.15
C LEU A 256 -27.00 -25.94 -2.37
N TYR A 257 -25.89 -26.23 -1.71
CA TYR A 257 -25.07 -25.23 -1.04
C TYR A 257 -24.62 -24.13 -2.00
N LYS A 258 -24.05 -24.52 -3.15
CA LYS A 258 -23.59 -23.57 -4.16
C LYS A 258 -24.73 -22.72 -4.70
N TYR A 259 -25.86 -23.32 -5.06
CA TYR A 259 -27.02 -22.56 -5.53
C TYR A 259 -27.60 -21.61 -4.48
N THR A 260 -27.52 -21.94 -3.18
CA THR A 260 -27.93 -21.03 -2.11
C THR A 260 -26.97 -19.83 -2.00
N LEU A 261 -25.67 -20.06 -2.12
CA LEU A 261 -24.67 -19.00 -2.15
C LEU A 261 -24.81 -18.10 -3.39
N ASP A 262 -25.11 -18.68 -4.55
CA ASP A 262 -25.35 -17.92 -5.79
C ASP A 262 -26.59 -17.01 -5.64
N GLU A 263 -27.64 -17.49 -5.00
CA GLU A 263 -28.85 -16.71 -4.71
C GLU A 263 -28.56 -15.56 -3.73
N PHE A 264 -27.82 -15.86 -2.65
CA PHE A 264 -27.33 -14.82 -1.73
C PHE A 264 -26.52 -13.77 -2.49
N GLY A 265 -25.54 -14.21 -3.30
CA GLY A 265 -24.72 -13.32 -4.13
C GLY A 265 -25.55 -12.44 -5.05
N THR A 266 -26.59 -12.99 -5.67
CA THR A 266 -27.50 -12.25 -6.56
C THR A 266 -28.32 -11.22 -5.80
N ALA A 267 -28.87 -11.58 -4.64
CA ALA A 267 -29.63 -10.66 -3.79
C ALA A 267 -28.75 -9.49 -3.30
N ARG A 268 -27.56 -9.81 -2.79
CA ARG A 268 -26.59 -8.80 -2.33
C ARG A 268 -26.05 -7.95 -3.46
N ARG A 269 -25.79 -8.53 -4.64
CA ARG A 269 -25.42 -7.77 -5.86
C ARG A 269 -26.46 -6.68 -6.17
N CYS A 270 -27.74 -7.03 -6.13
CA CYS A 270 -28.81 -6.07 -6.34
C CYS A 270 -28.87 -4.98 -5.27
N ALA A 271 -28.60 -5.36 -4.01
CA ALA A 271 -28.55 -4.42 -2.88
C ALA A 271 -27.37 -3.45 -3.01
N VAL A 272 -26.18 -3.95 -3.30
CA VAL A 272 -24.95 -3.15 -3.45
C VAL A 272 -25.07 -2.20 -4.65
N VAL A 273 -25.59 -2.67 -5.78
CA VAL A 273 -25.82 -1.80 -6.95
C VAL A 273 -26.80 -0.68 -6.62
N ARG A 274 -27.90 -0.99 -5.93
CA ARG A 274 -28.87 0.01 -5.51
C ARG A 274 -28.25 0.99 -4.53
N GLY A 275 -27.54 0.50 -3.51
CA GLY A 275 -26.84 1.33 -2.54
C GLY A 275 -25.82 2.26 -3.20
N PHE A 276 -25.07 1.78 -4.19
CA PHE A 276 -24.15 2.61 -4.97
C PHE A 276 -24.86 3.72 -5.73
N ILE A 277 -25.95 3.40 -6.42
CA ILE A 277 -26.74 4.41 -7.15
C ILE A 277 -27.39 5.41 -6.20
N ASP A 278 -27.90 4.95 -5.06
CA ASP A 278 -28.48 5.83 -4.05
C ASP A 278 -27.39 6.74 -3.41
N ALA A 279 -26.22 6.21 -3.11
CA ALA A 279 -25.06 7.01 -2.64
C ALA A 279 -24.65 8.09 -3.67
N LEU A 280 -24.68 7.74 -4.96
CA LEU A 280 -24.37 8.68 -6.02
C LEU A 280 -25.41 9.80 -6.11
N THR A 281 -26.72 9.47 -6.12
CA THR A 281 -27.79 10.38 -6.54
C THR A 281 -28.60 10.98 -5.39
N ARG A 282 -28.81 10.23 -4.31
CA ARG A 282 -29.65 10.61 -3.16
C ARG A 282 -28.86 10.95 -1.90
N GLY A 283 -27.70 10.29 -1.72
CA GLY A 283 -26.94 10.34 -0.48
C GLY A 283 -27.54 9.46 0.61
N GLY A 284 -27.03 9.59 1.82
CA GLY A 284 -27.45 8.80 2.98
C GLY A 284 -28.82 9.19 3.55
N PRO A 285 -29.32 8.40 4.52
CA PRO A 285 -30.57 8.69 5.21
C PRO A 285 -30.56 10.09 5.82
N GLY A 286 -31.62 10.87 5.56
CA GLY A 286 -31.70 12.25 6.02
C GLY A 286 -30.78 13.24 5.29
N GLY A 287 -30.22 12.86 4.12
CA GLY A 287 -29.36 13.71 3.30
C GLY A 287 -27.90 13.79 3.79
N THR A 288 -27.49 12.93 4.69
CA THR A 288 -26.11 12.84 5.19
C THR A 288 -25.62 11.39 5.14
N PRO A 289 -24.52 11.09 4.45
CA PRO A 289 -23.70 11.96 3.61
C PRO A 289 -24.45 12.50 2.38
N ARG A 290 -23.97 13.62 1.83
CA ARG A 290 -24.54 14.23 0.62
C ARG A 290 -24.31 13.31 -0.59
N PRO A 291 -25.17 13.40 -1.64
CA PRO A 291 -24.95 12.66 -2.88
C PRO A 291 -23.54 12.90 -3.44
N ILE A 292 -22.87 11.84 -3.84
CA ILE A 292 -21.50 11.90 -4.38
C ILE A 292 -21.47 12.77 -5.66
N GLU A 293 -22.51 12.74 -6.48
CA GLU A 293 -22.63 13.54 -7.71
C GLU A 293 -22.59 15.06 -7.46
N MET A 294 -22.91 15.52 -6.26
CA MET A 294 -22.75 16.95 -5.91
C MET A 294 -21.29 17.40 -5.93
N HIS A 295 -20.35 16.48 -5.81
CA HIS A 295 -18.91 16.73 -5.86
C HIS A 295 -18.29 16.52 -7.25
N SER A 296 -19.11 16.38 -8.30
CA SER A 296 -18.65 16.16 -9.68
C SER A 296 -17.76 17.29 -10.24
N HIS A 297 -17.83 18.48 -9.64
CA HIS A 297 -16.94 19.61 -9.95
C HIS A 297 -15.50 19.44 -9.45
N ASP A 298 -15.26 18.55 -8.48
CA ASP A 298 -13.96 18.17 -7.98
C ASP A 298 -13.65 16.71 -8.36
N PRO A 299 -12.90 16.45 -9.44
CA PRO A 299 -12.61 15.11 -9.94
C PRO A 299 -12.00 14.18 -8.91
N MET A 300 -11.07 14.69 -8.07
CA MET A 300 -10.38 13.87 -7.06
C MET A 300 -11.33 13.42 -5.97
N ARG A 301 -12.15 14.33 -5.49
CA ARG A 301 -13.13 14.03 -4.45
C ARG A 301 -14.22 13.11 -4.99
N TYR A 302 -14.73 13.41 -6.19
CA TYR A 302 -15.79 12.62 -6.81
C TYR A 302 -15.38 11.15 -7.01
N VAL A 303 -14.20 10.91 -7.60
CA VAL A 303 -13.68 9.55 -7.80
C VAL A 303 -13.28 8.93 -6.46
N GLY A 304 -12.68 9.70 -5.56
CA GLY A 304 -12.30 9.24 -4.23
C GLY A 304 -13.47 8.76 -3.39
N ASP A 305 -14.57 9.53 -3.36
CA ASP A 305 -15.79 9.18 -2.64
C ASP A 305 -16.45 7.91 -3.21
N MET A 306 -16.48 7.75 -4.56
CA MET A 306 -16.98 6.52 -5.20
C MET A 306 -16.15 5.30 -4.82
N LEU A 307 -14.82 5.41 -4.87
CA LEU A 307 -13.92 4.29 -4.56
C LEU A 307 -13.91 3.97 -3.06
N ALA A 308 -14.02 4.99 -2.21
CA ALA A 308 -14.14 4.81 -0.76
C ALA A 308 -15.44 4.08 -0.40
N TRP A 309 -16.55 4.48 -1.00
CA TRP A 309 -17.83 3.78 -0.84
C TRP A 309 -17.73 2.32 -1.29
N LEU A 310 -17.13 2.09 -2.47
CA LEU A 310 -16.95 0.74 -2.99
C LEU A 310 -16.07 -0.12 -2.09
N HIS A 311 -14.98 0.44 -1.59
CA HIS A 311 -14.10 -0.25 -0.63
C HIS A 311 -14.85 -0.66 0.63
N GLN A 312 -15.63 0.27 1.22
CA GLN A 312 -16.42 0.02 2.40
C GLN A 312 -17.51 -1.04 2.13
N ALA A 313 -18.23 -0.92 1.02
CA ALA A 313 -19.25 -1.88 0.63
C ALA A 313 -18.66 -3.28 0.42
N THR A 314 -17.49 -3.39 -0.25
CA THR A 314 -16.81 -4.67 -0.46
C THR A 314 -16.38 -5.31 0.85
N ALA A 315 -15.83 -4.52 1.78
CA ALA A 315 -15.45 -5.00 3.10
C ALA A 315 -16.67 -5.48 3.91
N SER A 316 -17.77 -4.72 3.88
CA SER A 316 -19.01 -5.09 4.56
C SER A 316 -19.63 -6.37 3.99
N GLU A 317 -19.61 -6.54 2.66
CA GLU A 317 -20.11 -7.79 2.05
C GLU A 317 -19.25 -9.00 2.40
N LYS A 318 -17.94 -8.82 2.52
CA LYS A 318 -17.04 -9.87 3.02
C LYS A 318 -17.38 -10.25 4.47
N GLU A 319 -17.57 -9.25 5.33
CA GLU A 319 -17.98 -9.47 6.72
C GLU A 319 -19.34 -10.19 6.82
N HIS A 320 -20.31 -9.83 5.99
CA HIS A 320 -21.59 -10.53 5.92
C HIS A 320 -21.42 -11.99 5.53
N LEU A 321 -20.59 -12.28 4.54
CA LEU A 321 -20.28 -13.65 4.12
C LEU A 321 -19.52 -14.43 5.19
N GLU A 322 -18.55 -13.83 5.86
CA GLU A 322 -17.85 -14.44 6.99
C GLU A 322 -18.79 -14.78 8.12
N ALA A 323 -19.73 -13.89 8.44
CA ALA A 323 -20.77 -14.14 9.44
C ALA A 323 -21.72 -15.27 9.00
N LEU A 324 -22.10 -15.31 7.72
CA LEU A 324 -22.98 -16.31 7.14
C LEU A 324 -22.33 -17.71 7.13
N LEU A 325 -21.04 -17.79 6.81
CA LEU A 325 -20.30 -19.04 6.66
C LEU A 325 -19.53 -19.46 7.93
N LYS A 326 -19.74 -18.77 9.04
CA LYS A 326 -19.00 -19.00 10.30
C LYS A 326 -19.01 -20.45 10.79
N GLN A 327 -20.07 -21.20 10.53
CA GLN A 327 -20.24 -22.58 10.97
C GLN A 327 -19.86 -23.63 9.90
N VAL A 328 -19.58 -23.18 8.68
CA VAL A 328 -19.22 -24.06 7.57
C VAL A 328 -17.76 -24.48 7.67
N THR A 329 -17.48 -25.78 7.65
CA THR A 329 -16.13 -26.36 7.81
C THR A 329 -15.58 -27.02 6.55
N MET A 330 -16.24 -26.84 5.41
CA MET A 330 -15.83 -27.40 4.12
C MET A 330 -14.47 -26.89 3.66
N GLN A 331 -13.68 -27.73 2.99
CA GLN A 331 -12.48 -27.27 2.29
C GLN A 331 -12.87 -26.33 1.13
N GLY A 332 -12.16 -25.20 0.97
CA GLY A 332 -12.44 -24.24 -0.09
C GLY A 332 -13.50 -23.18 0.25
N VAL A 333 -13.86 -23.00 1.52
CA VAL A 333 -14.80 -21.95 1.96
C VAL A 333 -14.29 -20.56 1.57
N GLU A 334 -12.98 -20.30 1.71
CA GLU A 334 -12.38 -19.03 1.36
C GLU A 334 -12.47 -18.75 -0.15
N GLU A 335 -12.27 -19.77 -0.98
CA GLU A 335 -12.39 -19.65 -2.44
C GLU A 335 -13.84 -19.35 -2.84
N ASN A 336 -14.82 -20.04 -2.22
CA ASN A 336 -16.23 -19.77 -2.44
C ASN A 336 -16.61 -18.36 -1.98
N MET A 337 -16.10 -17.90 -0.84
CA MET A 337 -16.31 -16.54 -0.35
C MET A 337 -15.81 -15.51 -1.37
N GLN A 338 -14.59 -15.68 -1.87
CA GLN A 338 -14.00 -14.79 -2.86
C GLN A 338 -14.81 -14.79 -4.16
N GLU A 339 -15.29 -15.95 -4.63
CA GLU A 339 -16.14 -16.06 -5.82
C GLU A 339 -17.44 -15.29 -5.63
N VAL A 340 -18.11 -15.44 -4.48
CA VAL A 340 -19.37 -14.76 -4.17
C VAL A 340 -19.17 -13.24 -4.02
N VAL A 341 -18.14 -12.79 -3.30
CA VAL A 341 -17.82 -11.34 -3.21
C VAL A 341 -17.53 -10.76 -4.59
N GLY A 342 -16.81 -11.51 -5.44
CA GLY A 342 -16.57 -11.14 -6.83
C GLY A 342 -17.88 -10.96 -7.61
N HIS A 343 -18.81 -11.90 -7.49
CA HIS A 343 -20.13 -11.82 -8.12
C HIS A 343 -20.98 -10.64 -7.60
N ILE A 344 -20.94 -10.38 -6.29
CA ILE A 344 -21.65 -9.25 -5.68
C ILE A 344 -21.14 -7.91 -6.23
N THR A 345 -19.82 -7.74 -6.27
CA THR A 345 -19.20 -6.48 -6.66
C THR A 345 -19.19 -6.23 -8.18
N GLU A 346 -19.31 -7.28 -8.99
CA GLU A 346 -19.38 -7.16 -10.45
C GLU A 346 -20.48 -6.20 -10.92
N GLY A 347 -21.63 -6.16 -10.22
CA GLY A 347 -22.75 -5.30 -10.60
C GLY A 347 -22.43 -3.81 -10.62
N VAL A 348 -21.49 -3.35 -9.79
CA VAL A 348 -21.06 -1.96 -9.68
C VAL A 348 -20.03 -1.58 -10.75
N CYS A 349 -19.35 -2.54 -11.36
CA CYS A 349 -18.25 -2.30 -12.30
C CYS A 349 -18.64 -1.36 -13.44
N ARG A 350 -19.78 -1.60 -14.11
CA ARG A 350 -20.22 -0.79 -15.25
C ARG A 350 -20.59 0.65 -14.86
N PRO A 351 -21.45 0.91 -13.87
CA PRO A 351 -21.76 2.28 -13.47
C PRO A 351 -20.54 3.05 -12.94
N LEU A 352 -19.62 2.38 -12.23
CA LEU A 352 -18.37 2.97 -11.78
C LEU A 352 -17.49 3.35 -12.98
N LYS A 353 -17.24 2.40 -13.88
CA LYS A 353 -16.40 2.60 -15.07
C LYS A 353 -16.87 3.79 -15.90
N VAL A 354 -18.15 3.84 -16.25
CA VAL A 354 -18.69 4.93 -17.08
C VAL A 354 -18.45 6.30 -16.44
N ARG A 355 -18.66 6.43 -15.15
CA ARG A 355 -18.48 7.71 -14.46
C ARG A 355 -17.02 8.13 -14.36
N ILE A 356 -16.14 7.20 -14.03
CA ILE A 356 -14.70 7.51 -13.94
C ILE A 356 -14.11 7.77 -15.32
N GLU A 357 -14.50 7.01 -16.34
CA GLU A 357 -14.09 7.28 -17.73
C GLU A 357 -14.53 8.68 -18.19
N GLN A 358 -15.73 9.11 -17.86
CA GLN A 358 -16.20 10.47 -18.16
C GLN A 358 -15.30 11.54 -17.53
N VAL A 359 -14.89 11.34 -16.29
CA VAL A 359 -13.97 12.26 -15.60
C VAL A 359 -12.61 12.28 -16.28
N ILE A 360 -12.07 11.12 -16.64
CA ILE A 360 -10.76 11.00 -17.30
C ILE A 360 -10.77 11.63 -18.69
N VAL A 361 -11.82 11.37 -19.49
CA VAL A 361 -11.96 11.86 -20.87
C VAL A 361 -12.24 13.36 -20.92
N ALA A 362 -12.82 13.94 -19.86
CA ALA A 362 -13.00 15.39 -19.74
C ALA A 362 -11.69 16.18 -19.67
N GLU A 363 -10.53 15.51 -19.67
CA GLU A 363 -9.17 16.09 -19.64
C GLU A 363 -8.98 17.14 -18.53
N PRO A 364 -9.13 16.77 -17.26
CA PRO A 364 -9.07 17.70 -16.13
C PRO A 364 -7.68 18.29 -15.89
N GLY A 365 -6.70 17.97 -16.71
CA GLY A 365 -5.33 18.42 -16.62
C GLY A 365 -4.36 17.32 -16.17
N ALA A 366 -3.09 17.44 -16.56
CA ALA A 366 -2.07 16.41 -16.35
C ALA A 366 -1.90 16.03 -14.86
N VAL A 367 -1.83 17.01 -13.96
CA VAL A 367 -1.65 16.78 -12.52
C VAL A 367 -2.81 15.98 -11.92
N LEU A 368 -4.04 16.35 -12.30
CA LEU A 368 -5.23 15.64 -11.82
C LEU A 368 -5.31 14.22 -12.38
N LEU A 369 -5.00 14.02 -13.66
CA LEU A 369 -4.93 12.69 -14.28
C LEU A 369 -3.90 11.79 -13.57
N TYR A 370 -2.76 12.36 -13.20
CA TYR A 370 -1.75 11.63 -12.45
C TYR A 370 -2.24 11.24 -11.04
N LYS A 371 -2.83 12.20 -10.32
CA LYS A 371 -3.44 11.93 -9.00
C LYS A 371 -4.54 10.88 -9.07
N LEU A 372 -5.41 10.95 -10.09
CA LEU A 372 -6.45 9.95 -10.34
C LEU A 372 -5.85 8.56 -10.63
N SER A 373 -4.80 8.49 -11.43
CA SER A 373 -4.10 7.23 -11.70
C SER A 373 -3.54 6.60 -10.41
N ASN A 374 -2.92 7.40 -9.56
CA ASN A 374 -2.39 6.93 -8.27
C ASN A 374 -3.52 6.52 -7.31
N LEU A 375 -4.62 7.27 -7.27
CA LEU A 375 -5.80 6.94 -6.47
C LEU A 375 -6.41 5.60 -6.90
N LEU A 376 -6.57 5.38 -8.20
CA LEU A 376 -7.09 4.13 -8.76
C LEU A 376 -6.18 2.95 -8.42
N LYS A 377 -4.87 3.12 -8.53
CA LYS A 377 -3.90 2.09 -8.19
C LYS A 377 -3.90 1.77 -6.70
N PHE A 378 -4.02 2.78 -5.85
CA PHE A 378 -4.17 2.60 -4.41
C PHE A 378 -5.39 1.75 -4.06
N TYR A 379 -6.57 2.10 -4.60
CA TYR A 379 -7.80 1.35 -4.33
C TYR A 379 -7.78 -0.04 -4.97
N HIS A 380 -7.16 -0.20 -6.15
CA HIS A 380 -6.92 -1.52 -6.73
C HIS A 380 -6.16 -2.43 -5.75
N HIS A 381 -5.07 -1.94 -5.19
CA HIS A 381 -4.27 -2.69 -4.22
C HIS A 381 -5.06 -2.98 -2.93
N THR A 382 -5.75 -1.99 -2.41
CA THR A 382 -6.52 -2.11 -1.16
C THR A 382 -7.69 -3.08 -1.30
N ILE A 383 -8.45 -2.98 -2.39
CA ILE A 383 -9.58 -3.87 -2.68
C ILE A 383 -9.09 -5.28 -3.00
N SER A 384 -7.96 -5.43 -3.71
CA SER A 384 -7.33 -6.73 -3.97
C SER A 384 -6.99 -7.48 -2.67
N GLY A 385 -6.56 -6.75 -1.62
CA GLY A 385 -6.33 -7.33 -0.30
C GLY A 385 -7.59 -7.87 0.39
N ILE A 386 -8.78 -7.33 0.06
CA ILE A 386 -10.06 -7.78 0.63
C ILE A 386 -10.62 -8.95 -0.15
N VAL A 387 -10.64 -8.85 -1.47
CA VAL A 387 -11.38 -9.76 -2.36
C VAL A 387 -10.55 -10.94 -2.83
N GLY A 388 -9.21 -10.84 -2.74
CA GLY A 388 -8.29 -11.84 -3.28
C GLY A 388 -8.29 -11.83 -4.83
N THR A 389 -7.83 -12.93 -5.43
CA THR A 389 -7.64 -13.04 -6.90
C THR A 389 -8.93 -13.39 -7.66
N SER A 390 -9.98 -13.81 -6.98
CA SER A 390 -11.20 -14.35 -7.61
C SER A 390 -12.17 -13.27 -8.10
N ALA A 391 -12.09 -12.03 -7.59
CA ALA A 391 -12.89 -10.91 -8.09
C ALA A 391 -12.25 -10.22 -9.29
N ALA A 392 -11.88 -11.00 -10.28
CA ALA A 392 -11.18 -10.53 -11.46
C ALA A 392 -11.89 -9.35 -12.16
N THR A 393 -13.21 -9.37 -12.25
CA THR A 393 -13.98 -8.34 -12.98
C THR A 393 -13.85 -6.95 -12.35
N LEU A 394 -13.97 -6.83 -11.02
CA LEU A 394 -13.83 -5.55 -10.34
C LEU A 394 -12.41 -5.02 -10.43
N LEU A 395 -11.42 -5.86 -10.11
CA LEU A 395 -10.00 -5.51 -10.16
C LEU A 395 -9.59 -5.13 -11.57
N THR A 396 -9.99 -5.91 -12.58
CA THR A 396 -9.75 -5.60 -13.99
C THR A 396 -10.37 -4.26 -14.39
N THR A 397 -11.59 -3.98 -13.93
CA THR A 397 -12.26 -2.69 -14.22
C THR A 397 -11.48 -1.52 -13.64
N ILE A 398 -11.01 -1.62 -12.38
CA ILE A 398 -10.22 -0.55 -11.74
C ILE A 398 -8.86 -0.40 -12.44
N GLU A 399 -8.22 -1.52 -12.82
CA GLU A 399 -6.95 -1.51 -13.53
C GLU A 399 -7.08 -0.89 -14.93
N GLU A 400 -8.13 -1.20 -15.67
CA GLU A 400 -8.42 -0.57 -16.97
C GLU A 400 -8.55 0.96 -16.84
N MET A 401 -9.24 1.44 -15.82
CA MET A 401 -9.37 2.88 -15.55
C MET A 401 -8.04 3.51 -15.13
N HIS A 402 -7.23 2.79 -14.34
CA HIS A 402 -5.88 3.21 -14.00
C HIS A 402 -5.01 3.35 -15.24
N ILE A 403 -4.99 2.34 -16.11
CA ILE A 403 -4.24 2.35 -17.37
C ILE A 403 -4.74 3.50 -18.28
N LEU A 404 -6.05 3.68 -18.38
CA LEU A 404 -6.63 4.77 -19.16
C LEU A 404 -6.22 6.15 -18.62
N SER A 405 -6.32 6.37 -17.31
CA SER A 405 -5.92 7.63 -16.67
C SER A 405 -4.44 7.90 -16.88
N LYS A 406 -3.59 6.88 -16.73
CA LYS A 406 -2.15 6.95 -16.98
C LYS A 406 -1.84 7.27 -18.45
N LYS A 407 -2.52 6.64 -19.38
CA LYS A 407 -2.39 6.94 -20.81
C LYS A 407 -2.78 8.38 -21.14
N MET A 408 -3.91 8.85 -20.61
CA MET A 408 -4.37 10.23 -20.82
C MET A 408 -3.41 11.24 -20.17
N PHE A 409 -2.82 10.91 -19.02
CA PHE A 409 -1.78 11.69 -18.39
C PHE A 409 -0.57 11.89 -19.33
N PHE A 410 0.00 10.79 -19.85
CA PHE A 410 1.13 10.88 -20.77
C PHE A 410 0.78 11.57 -22.10
N ASN A 411 -0.43 11.37 -22.61
CA ASN A 411 -0.93 12.10 -23.77
C ASN A 411 -0.98 13.61 -23.48
N SER A 412 -1.47 14.01 -22.30
CA SER A 412 -1.53 15.41 -21.88
C SER A 412 -0.13 16.02 -21.76
N LEU A 413 0.86 15.28 -21.24
CA LEU A 413 2.25 15.71 -21.20
C LEU A 413 2.83 15.84 -22.62
N GLY A 414 2.56 14.88 -23.50
CA GLY A 414 2.99 14.92 -24.89
C GLY A 414 2.39 16.12 -25.66
N LEU A 415 1.13 16.43 -25.44
CA LEU A 415 0.48 17.62 -25.99
C LEU A 415 1.09 18.91 -25.43
N HIS A 416 1.41 18.95 -24.15
CA HIS A 416 2.13 20.07 -23.54
C HIS A 416 3.50 20.26 -24.19
N ALA A 417 4.27 19.19 -24.34
CA ALA A 417 5.57 19.20 -25.02
C ALA A 417 5.45 19.67 -26.49
N SER A 418 4.46 19.21 -27.23
CA SER A 418 4.21 19.67 -28.61
C SER A 418 3.89 21.16 -28.66
N LYS A 419 3.02 21.64 -27.78
CA LYS A 419 2.70 23.09 -27.69
C LYS A 419 3.89 23.96 -27.33
N LEU A 420 4.84 23.44 -26.52
CA LEU A 420 6.07 24.13 -26.22
C LEU A 420 6.95 24.29 -27.48
N MET A 421 7.02 23.24 -28.30
CA MET A 421 7.81 23.25 -29.52
C MET A 421 7.14 24.07 -30.64
N ASP A 422 5.83 24.22 -30.65
CA ASP A 422 5.10 25.06 -31.59
C ASP A 422 5.26 26.56 -31.29
N LYS A 423 5.50 26.92 -30.04
CA LYS A 423 5.62 28.31 -29.57
C LYS A 423 7.00 28.54 -28.95
N ILE A 424 8.03 28.58 -29.79
CA ILE A 424 9.40 28.84 -29.34
C ILE A 424 9.50 30.32 -28.91
N GLU A 425 9.72 30.54 -27.60
CA GLU A 425 10.01 31.86 -27.06
C GLU A 425 11.46 32.20 -27.23
N LEU A 426 11.75 33.45 -27.65
CA LEU A 426 13.11 33.95 -27.65
C LEU A 426 13.60 34.20 -26.22
N PRO A 427 14.88 33.99 -25.96
CA PRO A 427 15.46 34.30 -24.66
C PRO A 427 15.25 35.79 -24.30
N PRO A 428 14.90 36.09 -23.05
CA PRO A 428 14.72 37.46 -22.59
C PRO A 428 16.05 38.22 -22.57
N PRO A 429 16.04 39.57 -22.55
CA PRO A 429 17.26 40.38 -22.61
C PRO A 429 18.21 40.14 -21.42
N ASP A 430 17.71 39.65 -20.30
CA ASP A 430 18.49 39.29 -19.10
C ASP A 430 19.02 37.85 -19.15
N LEU A 431 18.88 37.16 -20.28
CA LEU A 431 19.28 35.77 -20.48
C LEU A 431 18.77 34.81 -19.38
N GLY A 432 17.67 35.19 -18.74
CA GLY A 432 16.97 34.36 -17.73
C GLY A 432 16.11 33.27 -18.38
N PRO A 433 15.53 32.40 -17.58
CA PRO A 433 14.66 31.34 -18.08
C PRO A 433 13.38 31.94 -18.69
N THR A 434 12.92 31.38 -19.82
CA THR A 434 11.68 31.78 -20.49
C THR A 434 10.45 31.53 -19.65
N SER A 435 9.32 32.19 -19.95
CA SER A 435 8.07 32.00 -19.24
C SER A 435 7.53 30.58 -19.44
N SER A 436 7.68 30.01 -20.62
CA SER A 436 7.32 28.63 -20.95
C SER A 436 8.12 27.61 -20.13
N LEU A 437 9.41 27.85 -19.93
CA LEU A 437 10.26 27.00 -19.08
C LEU A 437 9.78 27.04 -17.63
N ASN A 438 9.54 28.22 -17.09
CA ASN A 438 9.07 28.38 -15.71
C ASN A 438 7.70 27.73 -15.47
N GLN A 439 6.75 27.87 -16.40
CA GLN A 439 5.44 27.24 -16.34
C GLN A 439 5.56 25.71 -16.39
N THR A 440 6.43 25.18 -17.25
CA THR A 440 6.63 23.74 -17.37
C THR A 440 7.36 23.15 -16.17
N LEU A 441 8.30 23.87 -15.57
CA LEU A 441 8.93 23.48 -14.32
C LEU A 441 7.96 23.53 -13.14
N SER A 442 7.01 24.47 -13.14
CA SER A 442 5.92 24.49 -12.14
C SER A 442 5.03 23.27 -12.28
N LEU A 443 4.62 22.95 -13.53
CA LEU A 443 3.87 21.70 -13.79
C LEU A 443 4.64 20.45 -13.35
N LEU A 444 5.93 20.39 -13.69
CA LEU A 444 6.78 19.27 -13.27
C LEU A 444 6.84 19.16 -11.74
N ARG A 445 7.02 20.27 -11.04
CA ARG A 445 7.02 20.29 -9.56
C ARG A 445 5.73 19.79 -8.97
N GLU A 446 4.58 20.19 -9.52
CA GLU A 446 3.27 19.72 -9.06
C GLU A 446 3.08 18.21 -9.29
N VAL A 447 3.51 17.72 -10.45
CA VAL A 447 3.49 16.28 -10.77
C VAL A 447 4.39 15.50 -9.79
N LEU A 448 5.63 15.97 -9.58
CA LEU A 448 6.59 15.32 -8.70
C LEU A 448 6.16 15.35 -7.23
N ALA A 449 5.65 16.48 -6.74
CA ALA A 449 5.08 16.59 -5.40
C ALA A 449 3.89 15.63 -5.19
N SER A 450 3.08 15.44 -6.23
CA SER A 450 2.01 14.45 -6.24
C SER A 450 2.54 13.01 -6.25
N HIS A 451 3.72 12.78 -6.84
CA HIS A 451 4.40 11.49 -6.87
C HIS A 451 4.96 11.10 -5.49
N ASP A 452 5.60 12.02 -4.79
CA ASP A 452 6.16 11.78 -3.45
C ASP A 452 5.08 11.45 -2.43
N SER A 453 3.89 12.02 -2.58
CA SER A 453 2.72 11.73 -1.73
C SER A 453 1.99 10.43 -2.08
N SER A 454 2.42 9.72 -3.13
CA SER A 454 1.77 8.48 -3.60
C SER A 454 2.05 7.28 -2.69
N VAL A 455 1.02 6.48 -2.41
CA VAL A 455 1.10 5.25 -1.60
C VAL A 455 1.56 4.03 -2.41
N VAL A 456 1.90 4.22 -3.68
CA VAL A 456 2.35 3.16 -4.59
C VAL A 456 3.74 2.64 -4.19
N PRO A 457 4.05 1.33 -4.29
CA PRO A 457 5.37 0.77 -4.01
C PRO A 457 6.50 1.43 -4.80
N LEU A 458 7.67 1.53 -4.18
CA LEU A 458 8.84 2.30 -4.67
C LEU A 458 9.28 1.87 -6.08
N ASP A 459 9.36 0.56 -6.34
CA ASP A 459 9.83 0.02 -7.63
C ASP A 459 8.93 0.41 -8.80
N ALA A 460 7.61 0.39 -8.59
CA ALA A 460 6.66 0.80 -9.61
C ALA A 460 6.69 2.32 -9.85
N ARG A 461 7.00 3.12 -8.83
CA ARG A 461 7.16 4.57 -8.93
C ARG A 461 8.36 4.97 -9.76
N GLN A 462 9.48 4.26 -9.63
CA GLN A 462 10.73 4.63 -10.31
C GLN A 462 10.62 4.57 -11.84
N ALA A 463 9.93 3.56 -12.39
CA ALA A 463 9.75 3.43 -13.83
C ALA A 463 8.87 4.56 -14.40
N ASP A 464 7.76 4.87 -13.73
CA ASP A 464 6.84 5.93 -14.12
C ASP A 464 7.52 7.31 -14.03
N PHE A 465 8.32 7.51 -13.00
CA PHE A 465 9.08 8.74 -12.79
C PHE A 465 10.08 9.01 -13.91
N ALA A 466 10.84 8.00 -14.32
CA ALA A 466 11.76 8.12 -15.44
C ALA A 466 11.06 8.53 -16.74
N GLN A 467 9.86 7.99 -16.98
CA GLN A 467 9.05 8.33 -18.15
C GLN A 467 8.52 9.77 -18.07
N VAL A 468 8.03 10.21 -16.90
CA VAL A 468 7.57 11.59 -16.68
C VAL A 468 8.70 12.58 -16.95
N LEU A 469 9.89 12.33 -16.40
CA LEU A 469 11.06 13.17 -16.64
C LEU A 469 11.42 13.23 -18.12
N SER A 470 11.39 12.10 -18.84
CA SER A 470 11.67 12.10 -20.28
C SER A 470 10.63 12.88 -21.07
N CYS A 471 9.35 12.76 -20.73
CA CYS A 471 8.28 13.48 -21.44
C CYS A 471 8.31 15.00 -21.26
N ILE A 472 8.88 15.50 -20.16
CA ILE A 472 8.89 16.93 -19.84
C ILE A 472 10.27 17.53 -20.04
N LEU A 473 11.32 16.89 -19.49
CA LEU A 473 12.66 17.46 -19.43
C LEU A 473 13.35 17.44 -20.80
N ASP A 474 13.22 16.37 -21.55
CA ASP A 474 13.86 16.25 -22.86
C ASP A 474 13.32 17.29 -23.86
N PRO A 475 12.01 17.54 -23.98
CA PRO A 475 11.47 18.66 -24.76
C PRO A 475 11.91 20.04 -24.26
N LEU A 476 12.02 20.22 -22.92
CA LEU A 476 12.52 21.49 -22.37
C LEU A 476 13.98 21.76 -22.75
N LEU A 477 14.83 20.74 -22.67
CA LEU A 477 16.21 20.83 -23.08
C LEU A 477 16.31 21.20 -24.59
N GLN A 478 15.50 20.56 -25.41
CA GLN A 478 15.40 20.84 -26.81
C GLN A 478 14.91 22.29 -27.07
N LEU A 479 13.86 22.71 -26.36
CA LEU A 479 13.34 24.08 -26.43
C LEU A 479 14.41 25.10 -26.09
N CYS A 480 15.14 24.91 -25.00
CA CYS A 480 16.24 25.82 -24.61
C CYS A 480 17.32 25.89 -25.69
N THR A 481 17.70 24.75 -26.26
CA THR A 481 18.71 24.68 -27.35
C THR A 481 18.25 25.42 -28.60
N VAL A 482 16.97 25.21 -29.00
CA VAL A 482 16.40 25.91 -30.17
C VAL A 482 16.23 27.40 -29.90
N SER A 483 15.74 27.79 -28.72
CA SER A 483 15.62 29.21 -28.33
C SER A 483 16.95 29.93 -28.32
N ALA A 484 18.02 29.24 -27.93
CA ALA A 484 19.39 29.79 -27.89
C ALA A 484 20.08 29.82 -29.24
N SER A 485 19.56 29.17 -30.27
CA SER A 485 20.27 28.97 -31.56
C SER A 485 20.68 30.23 -32.27
N ASN A 486 19.99 31.35 -32.05
CA ASN A 486 20.27 32.63 -32.66
C ASN A 486 21.15 33.57 -31.80
N LEU A 487 21.53 33.11 -30.60
CA LEU A 487 22.38 33.90 -29.70
C LEU A 487 23.85 33.73 -30.04
N GLY A 488 24.67 34.72 -29.67
CA GLY A 488 26.12 34.59 -29.66
C GLY A 488 26.57 33.52 -28.64
N THR A 489 27.80 33.03 -28.79
CA THR A 489 28.33 31.91 -27.97
C THR A 489 28.24 32.17 -26.48
N VAL A 490 28.58 33.38 -26.03
CA VAL A 490 28.56 33.77 -24.60
C VAL A 490 27.13 33.93 -24.09
N ASP A 491 26.26 34.57 -24.87
CA ASP A 491 24.83 34.76 -24.49
C ASP A 491 24.12 33.43 -24.46
N MET A 492 24.40 32.55 -25.45
CA MET A 492 23.87 31.16 -25.48
C MET A 492 24.32 30.38 -24.24
N ALA A 493 25.62 30.42 -23.93
CA ALA A 493 26.12 29.68 -22.75
C ALA A 493 25.51 30.21 -21.46
N THR A 494 25.37 31.53 -21.30
CA THR A 494 24.73 32.13 -20.11
C THR A 494 23.26 31.73 -19.98
N TYR A 495 22.48 31.80 -21.07
CA TYR A 495 21.09 31.41 -21.10
C TYR A 495 20.93 29.93 -20.80
N MET A 496 21.77 29.07 -21.38
CA MET A 496 21.76 27.64 -21.14
C MET A 496 22.09 27.31 -19.67
N VAL A 497 23.13 27.94 -19.10
CA VAL A 497 23.47 27.75 -17.68
C VAL A 497 22.31 28.14 -16.78
N ASN A 498 21.66 29.27 -17.01
CA ASN A 498 20.51 29.72 -16.22
C ASN A 498 19.35 28.76 -16.34
N SER A 499 19.02 28.32 -17.54
CA SER A 499 17.91 27.38 -17.79
C SER A 499 18.16 26.00 -17.17
N LEU A 500 19.38 25.48 -17.38
CA LEU A 500 19.79 24.18 -16.79
C LEU A 500 19.88 24.24 -15.26
N TYR A 501 20.34 25.35 -14.70
CA TYR A 501 20.39 25.57 -13.26
C TYR A 501 18.99 25.58 -12.64
N MET A 502 18.00 26.21 -13.27
CA MET A 502 16.62 26.19 -12.84
C MET A 502 16.03 24.78 -12.91
N MET A 503 16.32 24.02 -13.97
CA MET A 503 15.92 22.61 -14.07
C MET A 503 16.55 21.79 -12.94
N LYS A 504 17.88 21.92 -12.73
CA LYS A 504 18.63 21.22 -11.69
C LYS A 504 18.06 21.51 -10.30
N THR A 505 17.86 22.78 -9.94
CA THR A 505 17.34 23.18 -8.63
C THR A 505 15.92 22.70 -8.40
N THR A 506 15.12 22.60 -9.45
CA THR A 506 13.76 22.03 -9.36
C THR A 506 13.80 20.53 -9.10
N LEU A 507 14.68 19.81 -9.80
CA LEU A 507 14.80 18.35 -9.66
C LEU A 507 15.48 17.92 -8.36
N ALA A 508 16.41 18.71 -7.84
CA ALA A 508 17.14 18.40 -6.60
C ALA A 508 16.26 18.31 -5.35
N LEU A 509 15.01 18.75 -5.46
CA LEU A 509 14.03 18.66 -4.37
C LEU A 509 13.35 17.28 -4.26
N PHE A 510 13.57 16.38 -5.23
CA PHE A 510 12.81 15.14 -5.37
C PHE A 510 13.73 13.92 -5.46
N GLU A 511 13.22 12.79 -5.00
CA GLU A 511 13.92 11.50 -5.06
C GLU A 511 13.99 10.96 -6.51
N PHE A 512 14.89 9.99 -6.76
CA PHE A 512 15.08 9.29 -8.06
C PHE A 512 15.49 10.18 -9.25
N THR A 513 16.03 11.36 -8.98
CA THR A 513 16.46 12.32 -10.02
C THR A 513 17.95 12.26 -10.33
N ASP A 514 18.75 11.50 -9.58
CA ASP A 514 20.22 11.52 -9.57
C ASP A 514 20.83 11.45 -10.98
N LYS A 515 20.41 10.50 -11.80
CA LYS A 515 20.90 10.35 -13.18
C LYS A 515 20.63 11.57 -14.05
N ARG A 516 19.49 12.23 -13.84
CA ARG A 516 19.14 13.45 -14.59
C ARG A 516 19.86 14.66 -14.04
N LEU A 517 20.10 14.71 -12.74
CA LEU A 517 20.93 15.73 -12.10
C LEU A 517 22.37 15.66 -12.60
N GLU A 518 22.98 14.47 -12.63
CA GLU A 518 24.33 14.27 -13.20
C GLU A 518 24.41 14.72 -14.66
N MET A 519 23.42 14.38 -15.47
CA MET A 519 23.36 14.82 -16.87
C MET A 519 23.27 16.34 -16.98
N LEU A 520 22.44 17.00 -16.17
CA LEU A 520 22.30 18.45 -16.17
C LEU A 520 23.60 19.13 -15.67
N GLU A 521 24.25 18.57 -14.65
CA GLU A 521 25.53 19.03 -14.15
C GLU A 521 26.60 18.97 -15.22
N PHE A 522 26.69 17.85 -15.93
CA PHE A 522 27.64 17.73 -17.05
C PHE A 522 27.38 18.77 -18.14
N GLN A 523 26.12 19.03 -18.49
CA GLN A 523 25.77 20.07 -19.47
C GLN A 523 26.09 21.48 -18.96
N ILE A 524 25.81 21.73 -17.68
CA ILE A 524 26.20 23.02 -17.05
C ILE A 524 27.70 23.20 -17.12
N GLU A 525 28.49 22.19 -16.74
CA GLU A 525 29.95 22.26 -16.80
C GLU A 525 30.48 22.56 -18.21
N ALA A 526 29.90 21.92 -19.22
CA ALA A 526 30.29 22.20 -20.62
C ALA A 526 30.09 23.68 -21.04
N HIS A 527 28.95 24.26 -20.61
CA HIS A 527 28.68 25.68 -20.87
C HIS A 527 29.50 26.60 -19.96
N LEU A 528 29.79 26.19 -18.72
CA LEU A 528 30.71 26.93 -17.84
C LEU A 528 32.11 26.97 -18.40
N ASP A 529 32.62 25.89 -18.98
CA ASP A 529 33.92 25.87 -19.61
C ASP A 529 34.01 26.89 -20.78
N THR A 530 32.94 27.04 -21.56
CA THR A 530 32.81 28.08 -22.57
C THR A 530 32.90 29.47 -21.95
N LEU A 531 32.11 29.74 -20.91
CA LEU A 531 32.10 31.04 -20.21
C LEU A 531 33.43 31.34 -19.53
N ILE A 532 34.11 30.35 -18.98
CA ILE A 532 35.43 30.46 -18.35
C ILE A 532 36.46 30.86 -19.38
N ASN A 533 36.48 30.19 -20.54
CA ASN A 533 37.42 30.49 -21.63
C ASN A 533 37.14 31.85 -22.24
N ASP A 534 35.87 32.20 -22.45
CA ASP A 534 35.50 33.50 -23.02
C ASP A 534 35.80 34.65 -22.04
N GLN A 535 35.54 34.46 -20.72
CA GLN A 535 35.91 35.43 -19.69
C GLN A 535 37.45 35.62 -19.64
N ALA A 536 38.20 34.53 -19.65
CA ALA A 536 39.67 34.60 -19.69
C ALA A 536 40.15 35.31 -20.95
N SER A 537 39.60 34.99 -22.13
CA SER A 537 39.91 35.64 -23.41
C SER A 537 39.52 37.12 -23.39
N TYR A 538 38.37 37.47 -22.81
CA TYR A 538 37.94 38.86 -22.64
C TYR A 538 38.91 39.64 -21.77
N VAL A 539 39.33 39.09 -20.63
CA VAL A 539 40.34 39.71 -19.77
C VAL A 539 41.65 39.87 -20.48
N LEU A 540 42.15 38.82 -21.15
CA LEU A 540 43.42 38.90 -21.92
C LEU A 540 43.34 39.92 -23.04
N THR A 541 42.22 40.03 -23.74
CA THR A 541 42.02 41.00 -24.80
C THR A 541 41.99 42.44 -24.26
N ARG A 542 41.21 42.67 -23.20
CA ARG A 542 41.07 43.99 -22.57
C ARG A 542 42.32 44.46 -21.83
N SER A 543 43.09 43.52 -21.29
CA SER A 543 44.39 43.80 -20.67
C SER A 543 45.53 43.91 -21.66
N GLY A 544 45.29 43.71 -22.97
CA GLY A 544 46.30 43.79 -24.02
C GLY A 544 47.21 42.56 -24.09
N LEU A 545 46.92 41.49 -23.34
CA LEU A 545 47.78 40.30 -23.32
C LEU A 545 47.41 39.25 -24.39
N SER A 546 46.22 39.35 -25.00
CA SER A 546 45.73 38.34 -25.95
C SER A 546 46.64 38.08 -27.11
N TYR A 547 47.09 39.17 -27.79
CA TYR A 547 48.00 39.06 -28.92
C TYR A 547 49.36 38.49 -28.48
N ILE A 548 49.88 38.97 -27.36
CA ILE A 548 51.15 38.53 -26.77
C ILE A 548 51.11 37.05 -26.48
N TYR A 549 50.05 36.62 -25.86
CA TYR A 549 49.82 35.18 -25.51
C TYR A 549 49.76 34.35 -26.81
N SER A 550 48.99 34.76 -27.78
CA SER A 550 48.91 34.05 -29.08
C SER A 550 50.28 33.95 -29.78
N CYS A 551 51.07 34.99 -29.74
CA CYS A 551 52.41 34.95 -30.28
C CYS A 551 53.36 34.00 -29.54
N VAL A 552 53.24 33.96 -28.20
CA VAL A 552 53.99 33.01 -27.36
C VAL A 552 53.62 31.59 -27.65
N GLN A 553 52.31 31.30 -27.76
CA GLN A 553 51.78 29.96 -28.04
C GLN A 553 52.16 29.42 -29.44
N GLN A 554 52.14 30.29 -30.43
CA GLN A 554 52.46 29.93 -31.83
C GLN A 554 53.90 29.97 -32.16
N HIS A 555 54.74 30.54 -31.28
CA HIS A 555 56.16 30.70 -31.51
C HIS A 555 56.93 29.39 -31.62
N LYS A 556 57.56 29.16 -32.74
CA LYS A 556 58.47 28.04 -32.94
C LYS A 556 59.95 28.53 -32.89
N PRO A 557 60.84 27.73 -32.29
CA PRO A 557 62.27 28.11 -32.19
C PRO A 557 62.92 28.45 -33.52
N GLU A 558 62.38 27.99 -34.65
CA GLU A 558 62.81 28.21 -36.00
C GLU A 558 62.53 29.62 -36.52
N GLN A 559 61.62 30.37 -35.89
CA GLN A 559 61.18 31.70 -36.32
C GLN A 559 62.06 32.86 -35.80
N GLY A 560 63.09 32.53 -35.05
CA GLY A 560 63.97 33.53 -34.46
C GLY A 560 63.48 34.06 -33.10
N PRO A 561 64.14 35.07 -32.52
CA PRO A 561 63.77 35.56 -31.18
C PRO A 561 62.38 36.25 -31.18
N LEU A 562 61.60 36.02 -30.12
CA LEU A 562 60.26 36.61 -29.92
C LEU A 562 60.31 38.18 -30.00
N ALA A 563 61.35 38.79 -29.51
CA ALA A 563 61.54 40.26 -29.52
C ALA A 563 61.53 40.93 -30.96
N ASN A 564 61.68 40.09 -31.99
CA ASN A 564 61.72 40.60 -33.40
C ASN A 564 60.32 40.46 -34.07
N ILE A 565 59.34 39.86 -33.41
CA ILE A 565 58.02 39.81 -33.97
C ILE A 565 57.30 41.16 -33.78
N PRO A 566 56.54 41.62 -34.79
CA PRO A 566 55.85 42.94 -34.72
C PRO A 566 54.93 42.95 -33.45
N SER A 567 55.00 44.05 -32.71
CA SER A 567 54.28 44.27 -31.45
C SER A 567 54.69 43.35 -30.28
N MET A 568 55.81 42.63 -30.40
CA MET A 568 56.37 41.81 -29.28
C MET A 568 57.68 42.47 -28.78
N ASP A 569 58.00 43.72 -29.21
CA ASP A 569 59.12 44.49 -28.69
C ASP A 569 58.90 44.85 -27.20
N GLY A 570 59.98 45.16 -26.51
CA GLY A 570 59.92 45.48 -25.07
C GLY A 570 59.07 46.69 -24.71
N SER A 571 58.84 47.64 -25.63
CA SER A 571 57.97 48.82 -25.44
C SER A 571 56.49 48.43 -25.52
N SER A 572 56.11 47.61 -26.47
CA SER A 572 54.77 47.09 -26.63
C SER A 572 54.38 46.19 -25.45
N LEU A 573 55.30 45.34 -25.00
CA LEU A 573 55.13 44.54 -23.82
C LEU A 573 54.95 45.39 -22.56
N LYS A 574 55.72 46.40 -22.32
CA LYS A 574 55.55 47.34 -21.20
C LYS A 574 54.21 48.05 -21.25
N ALA A 575 53.70 48.46 -22.37
CA ALA A 575 52.41 49.11 -22.52
C ALA A 575 51.25 48.12 -22.13
N ALA A 576 51.38 46.88 -22.58
CA ALA A 576 50.44 45.83 -22.22
C ALA A 576 50.51 45.52 -20.70
N MET A 577 51.65 45.46 -20.08
CA MET A 577 51.79 45.24 -18.63
C MET A 577 51.18 46.38 -17.82
N VAL A 578 51.26 47.65 -18.27
CA VAL A 578 50.51 48.72 -17.58
C VAL A 578 49.02 48.57 -17.64
N GLN A 579 48.47 48.06 -18.73
CA GLN A 579 47.06 47.77 -18.83
C GLN A 579 46.69 46.56 -17.96
N PHE A 580 47.53 45.53 -17.91
CA PHE A 580 47.33 44.36 -17.03
C PHE A 580 47.44 44.75 -15.55
N ASP A 581 48.38 45.63 -15.15
CA ASP A 581 48.45 46.09 -13.76
C ASP A 581 47.20 46.88 -13.33
N ARG A 582 46.58 47.62 -14.29
CA ARG A 582 45.28 48.25 -14.01
C ARG A 582 44.17 47.20 -13.73
N TYR A 583 44.17 46.12 -14.47
CA TYR A 583 43.27 44.99 -14.20
C TYR A 583 43.57 44.37 -12.84
N LEU A 584 44.82 44.12 -12.49
CA LEU A 584 45.21 43.56 -11.19
C LEU A 584 44.78 44.46 -10.00
N SER A 585 44.66 45.75 -10.21
CA SER A 585 44.20 46.69 -9.19
C SER A 585 42.68 46.66 -8.98
N SER A 586 41.90 46.19 -9.93
CA SER A 586 40.45 46.10 -9.89
C SER A 586 39.97 44.97 -10.83
N PRO A 587 40.12 43.69 -10.41
CA PRO A 587 39.78 42.55 -11.25
C PRO A 587 38.34 42.54 -11.70
N ASP A 588 37.41 42.97 -10.83
CA ASP A 588 35.97 43.02 -11.10
C ASP A 588 35.59 43.99 -12.23
N SER A 589 36.47 44.95 -12.58
CA SER A 589 36.21 45.90 -13.66
C SER A 589 36.18 45.28 -15.06
N LEU A 590 36.76 44.11 -15.24
CA LEU A 590 36.79 43.36 -16.50
C LEU A 590 35.93 42.08 -16.47
N LEU A 591 34.76 42.14 -15.81
CA LEU A 591 33.75 41.11 -15.92
C LEU A 591 32.90 41.32 -17.19
N MET A 592 32.68 40.24 -17.95
CA MET A 592 31.68 40.28 -19.03
C MET A 592 30.30 40.59 -18.49
N ALA A 593 29.55 41.45 -19.19
CA ALA A 593 28.18 41.84 -18.77
C ALA A 593 27.26 40.64 -18.57
N GLN A 594 27.42 39.62 -19.38
CA GLN A 594 26.62 38.38 -19.35
C GLN A 594 26.73 37.62 -18.01
N LEU A 595 27.90 37.68 -17.37
CA LEU A 595 28.09 37.03 -16.06
C LEU A 595 27.24 37.66 -14.95
N ASN A 596 26.75 38.89 -15.13
CA ASN A 596 25.81 39.52 -14.19
C ASN A 596 24.38 38.99 -14.34
N PHE A 597 24.07 38.34 -15.45
CA PHE A 597 22.77 37.70 -15.69
C PHE A 597 22.69 36.28 -15.15
N LEU A 598 23.80 35.73 -14.64
CA LEU A 598 23.77 34.38 -14.02
C LEU A 598 22.96 34.39 -12.76
N LEU A 599 22.02 33.43 -12.66
CA LEU A 599 21.12 33.24 -11.52
C LEU A 599 21.84 32.73 -10.25
N SER A 600 22.91 31.94 -10.44
CA SER A 600 23.69 31.38 -9.34
C SER A 600 24.95 32.16 -9.06
N ALA A 601 25.05 32.73 -7.87
CA ALA A 601 26.26 33.43 -7.40
C ALA A 601 27.44 32.45 -7.28
N THR A 602 27.23 31.22 -6.89
CA THR A 602 28.28 30.20 -6.76
C THR A 602 28.88 29.84 -8.12
N LEU A 603 28.06 29.71 -9.18
CA LEU A 603 28.56 29.46 -10.54
C LEU A 603 29.33 30.69 -11.09
N LYS A 604 28.87 31.90 -10.80
CA LYS A 604 29.57 33.12 -11.14
C LYS A 604 30.96 33.17 -10.49
N GLU A 605 31.05 32.87 -9.22
CA GLU A 605 32.31 32.82 -8.47
C GLU A 605 33.22 31.70 -9.01
N GLN A 606 32.69 30.57 -9.37
CA GLN A 606 33.43 29.48 -9.98
C GLN A 606 34.03 29.88 -11.35
N ILE A 607 33.23 30.56 -12.18
CA ILE A 607 33.74 31.12 -13.48
C ILE A 607 34.84 32.11 -13.23
N PHE A 608 34.64 33.05 -12.31
CA PHE A 608 35.63 34.05 -11.96
C PHE A 608 36.94 33.41 -11.52
N LYS A 609 36.88 32.47 -10.56
CA LYS A 609 38.06 31.77 -10.06
C LYS A 609 38.79 31.00 -11.16
N LYS A 610 38.07 30.15 -11.92
CA LYS A 610 38.71 29.35 -12.99
C LYS A 610 39.22 30.19 -14.14
N SER A 611 38.51 31.24 -14.53
CA SER A 611 39.00 32.16 -15.58
C SER A 611 40.26 32.94 -15.14
N THR A 612 40.30 33.32 -13.86
CA THR A 612 41.48 33.92 -13.23
C THR A 612 42.68 32.97 -13.25
N GLU A 613 42.48 31.71 -12.94
CA GLU A 613 43.51 30.65 -13.03
C GLU A 613 44.07 30.55 -14.47
N LEU A 614 43.17 30.60 -15.49
CA LEU A 614 43.60 30.62 -16.90
C LEU A 614 44.41 31.87 -17.26
N VAL A 615 44.00 33.04 -16.76
CA VAL A 615 44.75 34.29 -16.96
C VAL A 615 46.12 34.22 -16.28
N CYS A 616 46.18 33.69 -15.05
CA CYS A 616 47.46 33.47 -14.35
C CYS A 616 48.36 32.49 -15.09
N ARG A 617 47.80 31.43 -15.66
CA ARG A 617 48.55 30.49 -16.49
C ARG A 617 49.09 31.14 -17.75
N ALA A 618 48.24 31.88 -18.47
CA ALA A 618 48.66 32.62 -19.65
C ALA A 618 49.82 33.64 -19.33
N TYR A 619 49.65 34.34 -18.20
CA TYR A 619 50.72 35.25 -17.73
C TYR A 619 52.00 34.49 -17.39
N THR A 620 51.93 33.34 -16.75
CA THR A 620 53.08 32.48 -16.43
C THR A 620 53.82 32.05 -17.71
N GLU A 621 53.10 31.66 -18.74
CA GLU A 621 53.66 31.29 -20.04
C GLU A 621 54.32 32.48 -20.71
N ILE A 622 53.70 33.66 -20.70
CA ILE A 622 54.28 34.90 -21.17
C ILE A 622 55.54 35.23 -20.36
N TYR A 623 55.49 35.19 -19.05
CA TYR A 623 56.62 35.44 -18.15
C TYR A 623 57.77 34.51 -18.45
N THR A 624 57.52 33.21 -18.58
CA THR A 624 58.57 32.24 -18.91
C THR A 624 59.19 32.48 -20.28
N ALA A 625 58.40 32.86 -21.29
CA ALA A 625 58.87 33.17 -22.64
C ALA A 625 59.71 34.44 -22.66
N VAL A 626 59.28 35.49 -21.94
CA VAL A 626 60.05 36.77 -21.91
C VAL A 626 61.34 36.64 -21.09
N MET A 627 61.35 35.87 -20.00
CA MET A 627 62.50 35.58 -19.16
C MET A 627 63.54 34.64 -19.85
N ASN A 628 63.14 33.96 -20.92
CA ASN A 628 64.03 33.05 -21.62
C ASN A 628 65.03 33.83 -22.42
N PRO A 629 66.39 33.70 -22.23
CA PRO A 629 67.45 34.40 -22.92
C PRO A 629 67.42 34.22 -24.45
N ILE A 630 66.82 33.10 -24.92
CA ILE A 630 66.75 32.80 -26.37
C ILE A 630 65.90 33.86 -27.10
N ASN A 631 64.95 34.49 -26.41
CA ASN A 631 64.02 35.47 -26.97
C ASN A 631 64.57 36.93 -27.02
N GLN A 632 65.79 37.12 -26.53
CA GLN A 632 66.63 38.37 -26.70
C GLN A 632 66.00 39.67 -26.20
N TYR A 633 65.17 39.62 -25.14
CA TYR A 633 64.66 40.83 -24.50
C TYR A 633 65.77 41.54 -23.69
N LYS A 634 65.94 42.82 -23.92
CA LYS A 634 66.82 43.68 -23.13
C LYS A 634 66.14 44.04 -21.82
N ASP A 635 66.60 43.55 -20.71
CA ASP A 635 66.10 43.82 -19.39
C ASP A 635 64.69 43.31 -19.16
N PRO A 636 64.49 41.97 -19.15
CA PRO A 636 63.16 41.34 -18.94
C PRO A 636 62.54 41.68 -17.56
N GLY A 637 63.35 41.97 -16.53
CA GLY A 637 62.84 42.36 -15.20
C GLY A 637 62.27 43.81 -15.19
N ALA A 638 62.65 44.65 -16.09
CA ALA A 638 62.05 45.98 -16.24
C ALA A 638 60.80 46.00 -17.13
N ILE A 639 60.52 44.88 -17.82
CA ILE A 639 59.32 44.70 -18.62
C ILE A 639 58.22 44.01 -17.72
N LEU A 640 58.66 43.00 -16.97
CA LEU A 640 57.74 42.18 -16.10
C LEU A 640 58.08 42.51 -14.66
N HIS A 641 57.27 43.43 -14.06
CA HIS A 641 57.52 43.89 -12.69
C HIS A 641 57.00 42.93 -11.63
N ARG A 642 56.09 41.97 -11.96
CA ARG A 642 55.50 41.05 -11.04
C ARG A 642 55.82 39.58 -11.37
N SER A 643 56.12 38.80 -10.36
CA SER A 643 56.28 37.37 -10.55
C SER A 643 54.92 36.68 -10.73
N PRO A 644 54.87 35.51 -11.38
CA PRO A 644 53.62 34.74 -11.49
C PRO A 644 52.92 34.48 -10.14
N GLN A 645 53.70 34.26 -9.09
CA GLN A 645 53.17 34.02 -7.73
C GLN A 645 52.51 35.31 -7.17
N GLN A 646 53.08 36.49 -7.43
CA GLN A 646 52.50 37.77 -7.03
C GLN A 646 51.19 38.05 -7.78
N VAL A 647 51.14 37.75 -9.08
CA VAL A 647 49.90 37.88 -9.86
C VAL A 647 48.82 36.91 -9.35
N HIS A 648 49.20 35.67 -9.07
CA HIS A 648 48.29 34.72 -8.52
C HIS A 648 47.73 35.15 -7.16
N SER A 649 48.58 35.66 -6.25
CA SER A 649 48.16 36.15 -4.94
C SER A 649 47.31 37.44 -4.97
N LEU A 650 47.38 38.23 -6.05
CA LEU A 650 46.54 39.42 -6.23
C LEU A 650 45.16 39.09 -6.81
N LEU A 651 45.08 37.97 -7.51
CA LEU A 651 43.85 37.54 -8.18
C LEU A 651 43.10 36.42 -7.43
N SER A 652 43.78 35.74 -6.52
CA SER A 652 43.14 34.76 -5.61
C SER A 652 42.52 35.44 -4.40
#